data_f2d1cfb681391ffbd453a48a38f54d61
#
_entry.id   f2d1cfb681391ffbd453a48a38f54d61
#
_cell.length_a   1.000
_cell.length_b   1.000
_cell.length_c   1.000
_cell.angle_alpha   90.00
_cell.angle_beta   90.00
_cell.angle_gamma   90.00
#
_symmetry.space_group_name_H-M   'P 1'
#
loop_
_entity.id
_entity.type
_entity.pdbx_description
1 polymer ?
#
loop_
_entity_poly.entity_id
_entity_poly.type
_entity_poly.pdbx_seq_one_letter_code
_entity_poly.pdbx_strand_id
1 'polypeptide(L)'
;MKKKILALCLAVTVCLTSTESGVVAYAGQEQKAVEEAVGETEESSQDTENKEEGATGYVELPDDHEVDTLAEEDIEVLKAGLPSSYTTSNLPKIRDQGQFGTCWAHSATALAELSTLQNGTAMNVSDMDFSELHLAYFANHFVADPLGGTTGDSYTYVNAQKNYLDYGGNYLNAMYTYANWVGAADEDQAPYGEAYDSLTTGLDNSLAYVDAAHMKNAYEVNIRENPEAVKTLIQELGGVGISYYSDDYSYYNSEHNCYYDPQGDSTNHGVVVVGWDDNFSKDNFNNTPEGDGAWLVRNSWGEDANSYNGYFWMSYYDNSLEPRAYAFDFVGNDNEEYYDNNYQYDGATFPYYLSTSSDSLTVSNIFTVHGNSELLKAVSFDTGTTSEDYTIQIYINLKNPLNPESGILADTLTGRTTYQGMYSVSLSKSVYLTKNETYAVVVTLSKNGSVPKIGIEQSGTVNAICYTASSSSGQSFYKSGTSWVDYGKNGEGNFRIKAYTNNVVGSVAVAGVSVAADTATIGVGNTTTVTATVAPSNATNQDVTWSSSNTSVATVAQNGVVTGVAAGTAKITATTSDGGYTASCTVKVNTNETKCVPVANSDGSVTISWDTLDGVNGYYVYRNGDCIKLIKDAATTKYTDTTANAGKTSYYYEICAYYKGTGSTVYSGYDKSYVRYPVNYALKGGTNNSGNPSYFTANSIGTTYTLGNPTKKGYTFAGWYSDSSYKNKITSLTAQRKIANVYAKWTENKYTISFQGNGSSSGSMSKMTKLKYSKSYTLTKNGFKKKGYKFNGWNTKSDGSGKTYKNKASIAKLTATNGKTVKLYAQWKKVSYTITYKLNGGKNNSKNPAKYNVKTKTIKLKKPTRKGYTFVGWYSDKSCKKKVTQIKKGSTGNKTLYAKWKKK
;
A
#
# COMPACT_ATOMS: atom_id res chain seq x y z
N MET A 1 -27.50 -40.79 25.91
CA MET A 1 -26.59 -40.88 24.76
C MET A 1 -26.81 -39.60 23.94
N LYS A 2 -26.06 -38.59 24.25
CA LYS A 2 -26.07 -37.31 23.47
C LYS A 2 -24.70 -37.19 22.81
N LYS A 3 -24.66 -37.32 21.47
CA LYS A 3 -23.46 -37.04 20.71
C LYS A 3 -23.33 -35.52 20.62
N LYS A 4 -22.28 -34.97 21.18
CA LYS A 4 -21.79 -33.62 20.91
C LYS A 4 -21.15 -33.65 19.54
N ILE A 5 -21.66 -32.86 18.60
CA ILE A 5 -20.96 -32.53 17.37
C ILE A 5 -20.11 -31.34 17.74
N LEU A 6 -18.82 -31.57 17.86
CA LEU A 6 -17.80 -30.54 17.97
C LEU A 6 -17.41 -30.19 16.53
N ALA A 7 -17.83 -29.02 16.05
CA ALA A 7 -17.29 -28.47 14.80
C ALA A 7 -15.86 -28.02 15.08
N LEU A 8 -14.91 -28.79 14.59
CA LEU A 8 -13.50 -28.48 14.64
C LEU A 8 -13.20 -27.58 13.44
N CYS A 9 -13.08 -26.28 13.63
CA CYS A 9 -12.44 -25.42 12.65
C CYS A 9 -10.96 -25.80 12.62
N LEU A 10 -10.54 -26.61 11.65
CA LEU A 10 -9.15 -26.88 11.39
C LEU A 10 -8.60 -25.72 10.53
N ALA A 11 -7.88 -24.82 11.15
CA ALA A 11 -6.99 -23.94 10.41
C ALA A 11 -5.84 -24.78 9.87
N VAL A 12 -5.87 -25.08 8.58
CA VAL A 12 -4.76 -25.78 7.91
C VAL A 12 -3.73 -24.73 7.53
N THR A 13 -2.67 -24.64 8.31
CA THR A 13 -1.45 -23.95 7.90
C THR A 13 -0.82 -24.70 6.75
N VAL A 14 -1.05 -24.27 5.52
CA VAL A 14 -0.37 -24.82 4.34
C VAL A 14 0.92 -24.06 4.13
N CYS A 15 2.01 -24.57 4.69
CA CYS A 15 3.36 -24.24 4.20
C CYS A 15 3.56 -24.93 2.85
N LEU A 16 3.30 -24.24 1.74
CA LEU A 16 3.72 -24.69 0.41
C LEU A 16 5.18 -24.32 0.20
N THR A 17 6.10 -25.20 0.55
CA THR A 17 7.46 -25.14 0.04
C THR A 17 7.50 -25.78 -1.34
N SER A 18 7.25 -25.02 -2.38
CA SER A 18 7.63 -25.37 -3.74
C SER A 18 8.90 -24.61 -4.09
N THR A 19 9.94 -25.34 -4.40
CA THR A 19 11.17 -24.82 -5.01
C THR A 19 10.87 -24.45 -6.47
N GLU A 20 10.42 -23.23 -6.67
CA GLU A 20 10.35 -22.41 -7.88
C GLU A 20 9.21 -21.41 -7.70
N SER A 21 9.58 -20.13 -7.46
CA SER A 21 8.70 -18.93 -7.37
C SER A 21 7.35 -19.18 -6.67
N GLY A 22 7.39 -19.36 -5.35
CA GLY A 22 6.19 -19.57 -4.55
C GLY A 22 5.52 -18.25 -4.13
N VAL A 23 4.20 -18.22 -4.23
CA VAL A 23 3.34 -17.23 -3.59
C VAL A 23 3.34 -17.51 -2.08
N VAL A 24 3.64 -16.53 -1.25
CA VAL A 24 3.60 -16.67 0.22
C VAL A 24 2.41 -15.88 0.74
N ALA A 25 1.46 -16.56 1.33
CA ALA A 25 0.38 -15.93 2.08
C ALA A 25 0.91 -15.50 3.46
N TYR A 26 0.70 -14.24 3.82
CA TYR A 26 1.08 -13.68 5.12
C TYR A 26 -0.03 -14.02 6.13
N ALA A 27 -0.06 -15.26 6.61
CA ALA A 27 -0.92 -15.68 7.71
C ALA A 27 -0.02 -16.30 8.78
N GLY A 28 0.10 -15.67 9.89
CA GLY A 28 0.75 -16.36 10.97
C GLY A 28 1.32 -15.53 12.07
N GLN A 29 0.46 -14.91 12.85
CA GLN A 29 0.74 -14.63 14.26
C GLN A 29 -0.53 -14.35 15.11
N GLU A 30 -1.74 -14.30 14.54
CA GLU A 30 -2.97 -13.93 15.27
C GLU A 30 -3.50 -14.95 16.28
N GLN A 31 -3.13 -16.22 16.20
CA GLN A 31 -3.65 -17.22 17.15
C GLN A 31 -3.18 -17.08 18.60
N LYS A 32 -2.18 -16.24 18.89
CA LYS A 32 -1.70 -16.06 20.28
C LYS A 32 -2.30 -14.85 21.01
N ALA A 33 -2.91 -13.91 20.30
CA ALA A 33 -3.52 -12.73 20.90
C ALA A 33 -4.94 -12.98 21.42
N VAL A 34 -5.66 -13.93 20.79
CA VAL A 34 -7.07 -14.21 21.10
C VAL A 34 -7.26 -15.02 22.39
N GLU A 35 -6.28 -15.84 22.81
CA GLU A 35 -6.40 -16.62 24.06
C GLU A 35 -6.09 -15.81 25.34
N GLU A 36 -5.45 -14.64 25.23
CA GLU A 36 -5.17 -13.78 26.40
C GLU A 36 -6.21 -12.71 26.69
N ALA A 37 -7.19 -12.48 25.79
CA ALA A 37 -8.24 -11.47 25.95
C ALA A 37 -9.53 -12.00 26.64
N VAL A 38 -9.65 -13.31 26.87
CA VAL A 38 -10.80 -13.89 27.58
C VAL A 38 -10.44 -14.11 29.06
N GLY A 39 -10.23 -13.04 29.78
CA GLY A 39 -10.00 -12.99 31.22
C GLY A 39 -11.09 -12.20 31.92
N GLU A 40 -12.08 -12.91 32.40
CA GLU A 40 -13.04 -12.60 33.47
C GLU A 40 -13.25 -11.10 33.81
N THR A 41 -14.37 -10.55 33.41
CA THR A 41 -14.96 -9.37 34.06
C THR A 41 -16.15 -9.81 34.92
N GLU A 42 -15.97 -9.76 36.24
CA GLU A 42 -17.07 -9.87 37.20
C GLU A 42 -18.02 -8.67 37.12
N GLU A 43 -19.31 -8.97 37.01
CA GLU A 43 -20.41 -8.04 37.14
C GLU A 43 -20.36 -7.25 38.45
N SER A 44 -20.49 -5.94 38.40
CA SER A 44 -20.96 -5.14 39.54
C SER A 44 -21.96 -4.11 39.06
N SER A 45 -23.23 -4.47 39.18
CA SER A 45 -24.36 -3.56 39.14
C SER A 45 -24.28 -2.51 40.23
N GLN A 46 -24.29 -1.23 39.88
CA GLN A 46 -24.84 -0.15 40.71
C GLN A 46 -25.20 1.06 39.84
N ASP A 47 -26.48 1.34 39.81
CA ASP A 47 -27.08 2.59 39.33
C ASP A 47 -26.42 3.82 40.02
N THR A 48 -25.96 4.75 39.24
CA THR A 48 -25.82 6.16 39.57
C THR A 48 -26.01 6.97 38.29
N GLU A 49 -27.02 7.82 38.30
CA GLU A 49 -27.25 8.89 37.34
C GLU A 49 -25.93 9.65 37.08
N ASN A 50 -25.42 9.53 35.86
CA ASN A 50 -24.32 10.36 35.35
C ASN A 50 -24.72 10.88 33.97
N LYS A 51 -24.45 12.14 33.74
CA LYS A 51 -24.48 12.80 32.42
C LYS A 51 -23.93 11.85 31.38
N GLU A 52 -24.64 11.72 30.27
CA GLU A 52 -24.27 10.98 29.07
C GLU A 52 -22.86 11.36 28.62
N GLU A 53 -21.89 10.52 28.88
CA GLU A 53 -20.59 10.54 28.24
C GLU A 53 -20.80 9.92 26.86
N GLY A 54 -20.38 10.57 25.77
CA GLY A 54 -20.53 10.03 24.42
C GLY A 54 -19.94 8.62 24.34
N ALA A 55 -20.65 7.72 23.69
CA ALA A 55 -20.23 6.34 23.55
C ALA A 55 -19.01 6.26 22.61
N THR A 56 -18.10 5.32 22.87
CA THR A 56 -16.93 5.01 22.04
C THR A 56 -17.06 3.60 21.47
N GLY A 57 -16.63 3.39 20.23
CA GLY A 57 -16.84 2.10 19.57
C GLY A 57 -15.84 1.83 18.45
N TYR A 58 -14.69 2.51 18.44
CA TYR A 58 -13.63 2.21 17.49
C TYR A 58 -12.84 0.99 17.95
N VAL A 59 -12.57 0.08 17.02
CA VAL A 59 -11.80 -1.14 17.24
C VAL A 59 -10.48 -1.05 16.51
N GLU A 60 -9.41 -1.04 17.28
CA GLU A 60 -8.04 -1.01 16.77
C GLU A 60 -7.74 -2.28 15.97
N LEU A 61 -7.13 -2.10 14.80
CA LEU A 61 -6.67 -3.21 13.96
C LEU A 61 -5.41 -3.86 14.56
N PRO A 62 -5.17 -5.15 14.25
CA PRO A 62 -3.95 -5.85 14.70
C PRO A 62 -2.66 -5.11 14.30
N ASP A 63 -1.62 -5.22 15.13
CA ASP A 63 -0.30 -4.58 14.93
C ASP A 63 0.45 -5.01 13.66
N ASP A 64 0.02 -6.07 13.00
CA ASP A 64 0.63 -6.61 11.78
C ASP A 64 0.09 -6.00 10.48
N HIS A 65 -1.01 -5.23 10.56
CA HIS A 65 -1.52 -4.42 9.45
C HIS A 65 -0.77 -3.06 9.42
N GLU A 66 0.50 -3.07 9.00
CA GLU A 66 1.31 -1.85 8.90
C GLU A 66 1.08 -1.13 7.56
N VAL A 67 0.91 0.20 7.60
CA VAL A 67 0.92 1.03 6.39
C VAL A 67 2.36 1.26 5.94
N ASP A 68 2.66 0.96 4.69
CA ASP A 68 3.96 1.17 4.07
C ASP A 68 4.35 2.67 4.05
N THR A 69 5.64 2.95 4.18
CA THR A 69 6.16 4.31 4.05
C THR A 69 6.18 4.75 2.60
N LEU A 70 5.73 5.98 2.31
CA LEU A 70 5.80 6.59 0.99
C LEU A 70 7.24 6.74 0.50
N ALA A 71 7.44 6.71 -0.82
CA ALA A 71 8.73 6.99 -1.42
C ALA A 71 9.13 8.46 -1.20
N GLU A 72 10.44 8.74 -1.01
CA GLU A 72 10.92 10.13 -0.81
C GLU A 72 10.51 11.07 -1.95
N GLU A 73 10.43 10.57 -3.18
CA GLU A 73 10.01 11.31 -4.36
C GLU A 73 8.52 11.70 -4.33
N ASP A 74 7.65 10.83 -3.82
CA ASP A 74 6.22 11.11 -3.68
C ASP A 74 5.99 12.16 -2.57
N ILE A 75 6.70 12.05 -1.44
CA ILE A 75 6.63 13.02 -0.33
C ILE A 75 7.02 14.43 -0.80
N GLU A 76 8.07 14.58 -1.61
CA GLU A 76 8.51 15.89 -2.12
C GLU A 76 7.45 16.52 -3.05
N VAL A 77 6.71 15.72 -3.82
CA VAL A 77 5.59 16.21 -4.65
C VAL A 77 4.43 16.67 -3.78
N LEU A 78 4.07 15.90 -2.76
CA LEU A 78 2.95 16.20 -1.84
C LEU A 78 3.20 17.46 -0.99
N LYS A 79 4.45 17.76 -0.63
CA LYS A 79 4.82 18.98 0.11
C LYS A 79 4.63 20.27 -0.70
N ALA A 80 4.67 20.17 -2.00
CA ALA A 80 4.70 21.33 -2.87
C ALA A 80 3.36 22.09 -2.87
N GLY A 81 3.30 23.22 -2.19
CA GLY A 81 2.15 24.12 -2.20
C GLY A 81 1.20 24.03 -1.03
N LEU A 82 1.48 23.19 -0.02
CA LEU A 82 0.66 23.13 1.18
C LEU A 82 0.76 24.45 1.99
N PRO A 83 -0.39 25.05 2.38
CA PRO A 83 -0.40 26.22 3.26
C PRO A 83 -0.09 25.81 4.71
N SER A 84 0.32 26.78 5.53
CA SER A 84 0.56 26.54 6.97
C SER A 84 -0.71 26.28 7.78
N SER A 85 -1.89 26.62 7.23
CA SER A 85 -3.19 26.28 7.82
C SER A 85 -4.23 26.12 6.72
N TYR A 86 -5.19 25.24 6.97
CA TYR A 86 -6.29 24.95 6.05
C TYR A 86 -7.49 24.43 6.83
N THR A 87 -8.67 24.72 6.35
CA THR A 87 -9.92 24.12 6.81
C THR A 87 -10.79 23.83 5.59
N THR A 88 -11.31 22.63 5.48
CA THR A 88 -12.24 22.25 4.43
C THR A 88 -13.47 23.16 4.45
N SER A 89 -13.83 23.65 3.29
CA SER A 89 -15.06 24.42 3.10
C SER A 89 -16.28 23.50 2.93
N ASN A 90 -17.47 24.02 3.15
CA ASN A 90 -18.71 23.30 2.94
C ASN A 90 -18.84 22.02 3.79
N LEU A 91 -18.57 22.15 5.08
CA LEU A 91 -18.72 21.05 6.04
C LEU A 91 -20.19 20.78 6.32
N PRO A 92 -20.70 19.54 6.11
CA PRO A 92 -22.04 19.11 6.54
C PRO A 92 -22.22 19.20 8.05
N LYS A 93 -23.47 19.18 8.52
CA LYS A 93 -23.78 19.21 9.95
C LYS A 93 -23.15 18.01 10.67
N ILE A 94 -22.63 18.24 11.89
CA ILE A 94 -22.18 17.14 12.77
C ILE A 94 -23.38 16.43 13.38
N ARG A 95 -23.45 15.10 13.19
CA ARG A 95 -24.47 14.24 13.80
C ARG A 95 -24.02 13.78 15.16
N ASP A 96 -24.99 13.27 15.93
CA ASP A 96 -24.79 12.73 17.27
C ASP A 96 -25.02 11.21 17.26
N GLN A 97 -23.94 10.46 17.54
CA GLN A 97 -24.01 9.00 17.64
C GLN A 97 -24.77 8.52 18.89
N GLY A 98 -25.07 9.42 19.84
CA GLY A 98 -25.76 9.12 21.09
C GLY A 98 -25.01 8.10 21.94
N GLN A 99 -25.74 7.07 22.41
CA GLN A 99 -25.21 6.06 23.32
C GLN A 99 -24.55 4.84 22.65
N PHE A 100 -24.54 4.77 21.32
CA PHE A 100 -24.04 3.60 20.59
C PHE A 100 -22.56 3.71 20.20
N GLY A 101 -21.89 2.57 20.12
CA GLY A 101 -20.48 2.46 19.68
C GLY A 101 -20.30 2.61 18.16
N THR A 102 -20.90 3.61 17.53
CA THR A 102 -20.95 3.84 16.08
C THR A 102 -20.08 5.00 15.60
N CYS A 103 -19.13 5.48 16.39
CA CYS A 103 -18.21 6.56 16.00
C CYS A 103 -17.51 6.30 14.66
N TRP A 104 -17.08 5.06 14.41
CA TRP A 104 -16.47 4.62 13.17
C TRP A 104 -17.40 4.77 11.95
N ALA A 105 -18.69 4.45 12.11
CA ALA A 105 -19.68 4.59 11.05
C ALA A 105 -19.95 6.07 10.76
N HIS A 106 -20.14 6.90 11.80
CA HIS A 106 -20.32 8.35 11.67
C HIS A 106 -19.13 9.01 10.96
N SER A 107 -17.93 8.61 11.33
CA SER A 107 -16.72 9.16 10.71
C SER A 107 -16.54 8.70 9.28
N ALA A 108 -16.80 7.42 8.97
CA ALA A 108 -16.72 6.90 7.61
C ALA A 108 -17.79 7.50 6.70
N THR A 109 -19.02 7.69 7.20
CA THR A 109 -20.11 8.36 6.48
C THR A 109 -19.78 9.82 6.23
N ALA A 110 -19.19 10.52 7.23
CA ALA A 110 -18.73 11.90 7.05
C ALA A 110 -17.63 12.01 5.97
N LEU A 111 -16.71 11.03 5.84
CA LEU A 111 -15.73 11.00 4.74
C LEU A 111 -16.40 10.84 3.38
N ALA A 112 -17.44 10.01 3.28
CA ALA A 112 -18.22 9.85 2.06
C ALA A 112 -18.92 11.17 1.66
N GLU A 113 -19.57 11.85 2.62
CA GLU A 113 -20.21 13.15 2.41
C GLU A 113 -19.23 14.22 1.94
N LEU A 114 -18.09 14.35 2.63
CA LEU A 114 -17.06 15.34 2.35
C LEU A 114 -16.49 15.17 0.95
N SER A 115 -16.12 13.95 0.57
CA SER A 115 -15.52 13.69 -0.74
C SER A 115 -16.54 13.80 -1.88
N THR A 116 -17.81 13.39 -1.66
CA THR A 116 -18.88 13.61 -2.64
C THR A 116 -19.06 15.09 -2.93
N LEU A 117 -19.04 15.96 -1.90
CA LEU A 117 -19.10 17.41 -2.06
C LEU A 117 -17.87 17.99 -2.77
N GLN A 118 -16.67 17.47 -2.47
CA GLN A 118 -15.42 17.92 -3.11
C GLN A 118 -15.37 17.53 -4.59
N ASN A 119 -15.90 16.36 -4.95
CA ASN A 119 -15.97 15.88 -6.34
C ASN A 119 -17.05 16.54 -7.18
N GLY A 120 -17.87 17.42 -6.57
CA GLY A 120 -18.83 18.24 -7.27
C GLY A 120 -20.12 17.48 -7.59
N THR A 121 -21.01 17.43 -6.64
CA THR A 121 -22.39 16.95 -6.80
C THR A 121 -23.37 18.09 -6.94
N ALA A 122 -24.57 17.83 -7.49
CA ALA A 122 -25.68 18.77 -7.49
C ALA A 122 -26.33 18.94 -6.11
N MET A 123 -26.00 18.09 -5.13
CA MET A 123 -26.50 18.21 -3.75
C MET A 123 -25.97 19.45 -3.05
N ASN A 124 -26.81 20.13 -2.28
CA ASN A 124 -26.37 21.22 -1.42
C ASN A 124 -25.78 20.66 -0.11
N VAL A 125 -24.85 21.38 0.49
CA VAL A 125 -24.24 21.00 1.78
C VAL A 125 -25.27 20.76 2.87
N SER A 126 -26.37 21.55 2.89
CA SER A 126 -27.46 21.41 3.86
C SER A 126 -28.30 20.14 3.69
N ASP A 127 -28.26 19.56 2.50
CA ASP A 127 -29.07 18.41 2.11
C ASP A 127 -28.22 17.12 2.09
N MET A 128 -26.91 17.25 2.27
CA MET A 128 -25.96 16.12 2.36
C MET A 128 -26.13 15.42 3.72
N ASP A 129 -26.71 14.24 3.68
CA ASP A 129 -27.06 13.45 4.88
C ASP A 129 -27.13 11.96 4.53
N PHE A 130 -25.98 11.28 4.60
CA PHE A 130 -25.92 9.83 4.41
C PHE A 130 -26.12 9.09 5.73
N SER A 131 -26.73 7.92 5.67
CA SER A 131 -27.13 7.13 6.83
C SER A 131 -25.97 6.38 7.48
N GLU A 132 -25.65 6.74 8.71
CA GLU A 132 -24.71 5.99 9.54
C GLU A 132 -25.32 4.65 10.02
N LEU A 133 -26.64 4.58 10.19
CA LEU A 133 -27.33 3.34 10.55
C LEU A 133 -27.21 2.30 9.43
N HIS A 134 -27.37 2.73 8.17
CA HIS A 134 -27.22 1.84 7.02
C HIS A 134 -25.83 1.17 7.03
N LEU A 135 -24.76 1.98 7.13
CA LEU A 135 -23.40 1.46 7.21
C LEU A 135 -23.21 0.54 8.43
N ALA A 136 -23.60 1.00 9.62
CA ALA A 136 -23.42 0.23 10.86
C ALA A 136 -24.17 -1.10 10.81
N TYR A 137 -25.34 -1.15 10.16
CA TYR A 137 -26.11 -2.38 10.01
C TYR A 137 -25.47 -3.33 9.00
N PHE A 138 -25.26 -2.89 7.77
CA PHE A 138 -24.82 -3.77 6.67
C PHE A 138 -23.33 -4.13 6.70
N ALA A 139 -22.49 -3.37 7.37
CA ALA A 139 -21.12 -3.82 7.69
C ALA A 139 -21.12 -5.03 8.64
N ASN A 140 -22.21 -5.23 9.37
CA ASN A 140 -22.40 -6.33 10.30
C ASN A 140 -23.41 -7.40 9.80
N HIS A 141 -24.19 -7.13 8.76
CA HIS A 141 -25.22 -8.03 8.21
C HIS A 141 -25.01 -8.21 6.72
N PHE A 142 -24.47 -9.36 6.35
CA PHE A 142 -24.15 -9.66 4.95
C PHE A 142 -25.42 -9.84 4.10
N VAL A 143 -25.41 -9.20 2.94
CA VAL A 143 -26.36 -9.41 1.83
C VAL A 143 -25.56 -9.64 0.56
N ALA A 144 -25.83 -10.72 -0.17
CA ALA A 144 -25.14 -11.02 -1.41
C ALA A 144 -25.41 -9.92 -2.47
N ASP A 145 -24.40 -9.60 -3.29
CA ASP A 145 -24.52 -8.59 -4.33
C ASP A 145 -25.60 -8.93 -5.38
N PRO A 146 -26.21 -7.91 -6.01
CA PRO A 146 -27.30 -8.12 -6.97
C PRO A 146 -26.92 -8.95 -8.21
N LEU A 147 -25.62 -9.03 -8.56
CA LEU A 147 -25.13 -9.84 -9.67
C LEU A 147 -24.78 -11.27 -9.24
N GLY A 148 -24.82 -11.55 -7.92
CA GLY A 148 -24.60 -12.87 -7.36
C GLY A 148 -23.14 -13.32 -7.28
N GLY A 149 -22.19 -12.40 -7.49
CA GLY A 149 -20.74 -12.71 -7.43
C GLY A 149 -20.27 -13.10 -6.04
N THR A 150 -20.90 -12.53 -5.00
CA THR A 150 -20.60 -12.79 -3.58
C THR A 150 -21.52 -13.84 -2.96
N THR A 151 -22.25 -14.62 -3.79
CA THR A 151 -23.13 -15.68 -3.30
C THR A 151 -22.32 -16.80 -2.65
N GLY A 152 -22.59 -17.06 -1.37
CA GLY A 152 -21.86 -18.06 -0.57
C GLY A 152 -21.03 -17.43 0.54
N ASP A 153 -20.73 -16.14 0.46
CA ASP A 153 -20.15 -15.41 1.58
C ASP A 153 -21.20 -15.24 2.69
N SER A 154 -20.73 -15.09 3.90
CA SER A 154 -21.65 -14.89 5.04
C SER A 154 -20.94 -14.31 6.25
N TYR A 155 -21.71 -13.61 7.09
CA TYR A 155 -21.29 -13.17 8.41
C TYR A 155 -22.06 -13.96 9.46
N THR A 156 -21.39 -14.45 10.49
CA THR A 156 -21.97 -15.13 11.64
C THR A 156 -21.40 -14.55 12.93
N TYR A 157 -22.22 -14.54 13.98
CA TYR A 157 -21.79 -13.97 15.25
C TYR A 157 -21.29 -15.04 16.20
N VAL A 158 -20.14 -14.79 16.83
CA VAL A 158 -19.57 -15.65 17.86
C VAL A 158 -20.45 -15.64 19.12
N ASN A 159 -21.16 -14.52 19.39
CA ASN A 159 -22.07 -14.36 20.51
C ASN A 159 -23.36 -13.63 20.08
N ALA A 160 -24.44 -14.36 19.88
CA ALA A 160 -25.72 -13.86 19.37
C ALA A 160 -26.49 -12.88 20.30
N GLN A 161 -25.94 -12.51 21.45
CA GLN A 161 -26.62 -11.66 22.44
C GLN A 161 -26.11 -10.21 22.49
N LYS A 162 -25.15 -9.83 21.69
CA LYS A 162 -24.67 -8.44 21.63
C LYS A 162 -25.47 -7.61 20.63
N ASN A 163 -25.74 -6.38 21.01
CA ASN A 163 -26.21 -5.31 20.17
C ASN A 163 -25.16 -4.97 19.09
N TYR A 164 -25.49 -5.11 17.80
CA TYR A 164 -24.53 -4.86 16.71
C TYR A 164 -24.03 -3.41 16.70
N LEU A 165 -24.80 -2.45 17.23
CA LEU A 165 -24.38 -1.05 17.35
C LEU A 165 -23.26 -0.84 18.39
N ASP A 166 -23.04 -1.82 19.28
CA ASP A 166 -21.98 -1.80 20.30
C ASP A 166 -20.84 -2.78 20.00
N TYR A 167 -20.85 -3.45 18.84
CA TYR A 167 -19.71 -4.27 18.42
C TYR A 167 -18.49 -3.42 18.12
N GLY A 168 -18.69 -2.14 17.81
CA GLY A 168 -17.67 -1.28 17.27
C GLY A 168 -17.35 -1.63 15.83
N GLY A 169 -16.36 -0.95 15.29
CA GLY A 169 -15.85 -1.16 13.94
C GLY A 169 -14.67 -0.22 13.67
N ASN A 170 -14.22 -0.19 12.45
CA ASN A 170 -13.11 0.65 12.01
C ASN A 170 -13.27 1.09 10.56
N TYR A 171 -12.39 1.97 10.10
CA TYR A 171 -12.44 2.49 8.72
C TYR A 171 -12.23 1.41 7.66
N LEU A 172 -11.48 0.35 7.95
CA LEU A 172 -11.23 -0.72 7.00
C LEU A 172 -12.49 -1.55 6.74
N ASN A 173 -13.29 -1.81 7.80
CA ASN A 173 -14.62 -2.43 7.65
C ASN A 173 -15.53 -1.56 6.78
N ALA A 174 -15.56 -0.24 7.04
CA ALA A 174 -16.33 0.71 6.24
C ALA A 174 -15.85 0.75 4.78
N MET A 175 -14.54 0.79 4.56
CA MET A 175 -13.91 0.80 3.24
C MET A 175 -14.38 -0.38 2.37
N TYR A 176 -14.27 -1.60 2.88
CA TYR A 176 -14.67 -2.78 2.10
C TYR A 176 -16.18 -2.89 1.94
N THR A 177 -16.98 -2.43 2.93
CA THR A 177 -18.43 -2.36 2.82
C THR A 177 -18.82 -1.41 1.68
N TYR A 178 -18.29 -0.21 1.67
CA TYR A 178 -18.53 0.78 0.61
C TYR A 178 -17.95 0.37 -0.76
N ALA A 179 -16.81 -0.32 -0.78
CA ALA A 179 -16.24 -0.86 -2.01
C ALA A 179 -17.13 -1.90 -2.68
N ASN A 180 -17.96 -2.59 -1.90
CA ASN A 180 -18.95 -3.55 -2.39
C ASN A 180 -20.24 -2.86 -2.83
N TRP A 181 -20.31 -1.52 -2.77
CA TRP A 181 -21.49 -0.70 -3.03
C TRP A 181 -22.64 -0.96 -2.04
N VAL A 182 -22.30 -1.26 -0.81
CA VAL A 182 -23.25 -1.35 0.31
C VAL A 182 -23.30 0.02 0.99
N GLY A 183 -24.13 0.93 0.47
CA GLY A 183 -24.18 2.38 0.80
C GLY A 183 -23.16 3.15 -0.06
N ALA A 184 -22.96 4.48 0.07
CA ALA A 184 -23.60 5.37 1.05
C ALA A 184 -25.06 5.65 0.66
N ALA A 185 -25.99 5.27 1.50
CA ALA A 185 -27.42 5.52 1.31
C ALA A 185 -27.81 6.86 1.95
N ASP A 186 -28.85 7.53 1.41
CA ASP A 186 -29.40 8.72 2.03
C ASP A 186 -30.01 8.38 3.41
N GLU A 187 -29.96 9.32 4.35
CA GLU A 187 -30.47 9.17 5.73
C GLU A 187 -31.95 8.76 5.77
N ASP A 188 -32.78 9.19 4.80
CA ASP A 188 -34.20 8.85 4.75
C ASP A 188 -34.46 7.37 4.44
N GLN A 189 -33.48 6.62 3.94
CA GLN A 189 -33.59 5.19 3.65
C GLN A 189 -33.37 4.32 4.90
N ALA A 190 -32.57 4.78 5.84
CA ALA A 190 -32.29 4.11 7.11
C ALA A 190 -31.98 5.17 8.19
N PRO A 191 -32.99 5.90 8.69
CA PRO A 191 -32.76 7.03 9.60
C PRO A 191 -32.07 6.60 10.89
N TYR A 192 -30.97 7.31 11.29
CA TYR A 192 -30.24 7.00 12.51
C TYR A 192 -31.12 7.12 13.77
N GLY A 193 -32.17 7.95 13.70
CA GLY A 193 -33.19 8.01 14.76
C GLY A 193 -33.93 6.69 15.04
N GLU A 194 -33.87 5.72 14.12
CA GLU A 194 -34.44 4.37 14.26
C GLU A 194 -33.40 3.32 14.75
N ALA A 195 -32.20 3.73 15.12
CA ALA A 195 -31.12 2.83 15.51
C ALA A 195 -31.51 1.89 16.66
N TYR A 196 -32.27 2.39 17.67
CA TYR A 196 -32.74 1.57 18.78
C TYR A 196 -33.74 0.51 18.32
N ASP A 197 -34.67 0.88 17.46
CA ASP A 197 -35.72 -0.03 16.96
C ASP A 197 -35.12 -1.10 16.03
N SER A 198 -34.07 -0.74 15.27
CA SER A 198 -33.37 -1.65 14.37
C SER A 198 -32.70 -2.83 15.08
N LEU A 199 -32.41 -2.73 16.38
CA LEU A 199 -31.91 -3.83 17.19
C LEU A 199 -32.90 -4.99 17.32
N THR A 200 -34.21 -4.69 17.16
CA THR A 200 -35.30 -5.66 17.27
C THR A 200 -35.86 -6.04 15.91
N THR A 201 -35.98 -5.08 15.00
CA THR A 201 -36.60 -5.27 13.68
C THR A 201 -35.60 -5.67 12.60
N GLY A 202 -34.35 -5.26 12.73
CA GLY A 202 -33.38 -5.23 11.63
C GLY A 202 -33.76 -4.21 10.56
N LEU A 203 -32.89 -4.03 9.58
CA LEU A 203 -33.22 -3.35 8.32
C LEU A 203 -33.59 -4.37 7.24
N ASP A 204 -34.45 -3.95 6.30
CA ASP A 204 -34.79 -4.80 5.16
C ASP A 204 -33.57 -5.01 4.27
N ASN A 205 -33.29 -6.25 3.89
CA ASN A 205 -32.16 -6.61 3.03
C ASN A 205 -32.21 -5.91 1.66
N SER A 206 -33.35 -5.47 1.19
CA SER A 206 -33.48 -4.70 -0.07
C SER A 206 -32.78 -3.32 -0.01
N LEU A 207 -32.52 -2.82 1.19
CA LEU A 207 -31.79 -1.56 1.39
C LEU A 207 -30.26 -1.69 1.23
N ALA A 208 -29.70 -2.90 1.31
CA ALA A 208 -28.23 -3.09 1.34
C ALA A 208 -27.50 -2.42 0.16
N TYR A 209 -28.11 -2.45 -1.02
CA TYR A 209 -27.55 -1.89 -2.26
C TYR A 209 -28.33 -0.66 -2.75
N VAL A 210 -28.98 0.04 -1.84
CA VAL A 210 -29.52 1.37 -2.10
C VAL A 210 -28.47 2.39 -1.73
N ASP A 211 -27.99 3.14 -2.69
CA ASP A 211 -26.94 4.12 -2.50
C ASP A 211 -27.19 5.42 -3.26
N ALA A 212 -26.66 6.51 -2.76
CA ALA A 212 -26.68 7.83 -3.37
C ALA A 212 -25.29 8.24 -3.87
N ALA A 213 -24.25 7.55 -3.42
CA ALA A 213 -22.87 7.74 -3.85
C ALA A 213 -22.08 6.43 -3.81
N HIS A 214 -21.19 6.24 -4.79
CA HIS A 214 -20.28 5.10 -4.85
C HIS A 214 -18.87 5.50 -4.41
N MET A 215 -18.20 4.61 -3.66
CA MET A 215 -16.79 4.76 -3.38
C MET A 215 -15.98 4.45 -4.65
N LYS A 216 -15.20 5.43 -5.11
CA LYS A 216 -14.29 5.34 -6.26
C LYS A 216 -12.91 4.85 -5.83
N ASN A 217 -12.31 5.50 -4.83
CA ASN A 217 -11.01 5.12 -4.28
C ASN A 217 -11.04 5.17 -2.76
N ALA A 218 -10.10 4.48 -2.13
CA ALA A 218 -9.83 4.62 -0.71
C ALA A 218 -8.34 4.48 -0.45
N TYR A 219 -7.83 5.27 0.49
CA TYR A 219 -6.40 5.36 0.75
C TYR A 219 -6.12 5.18 2.23
N GLU A 220 -5.03 4.45 2.51
CA GLU A 220 -4.45 4.33 3.83
C GLU A 220 -3.10 5.06 3.85
N VAL A 221 -2.86 5.87 4.88
CA VAL A 221 -1.64 6.66 5.01
C VAL A 221 -1.18 6.73 6.47
N ASN A 222 0.13 6.70 6.70
CA ASN A 222 0.67 6.87 8.05
C ASN A 222 0.73 8.36 8.41
N ILE A 223 -0.22 8.85 9.22
CA ILE A 223 -0.34 10.26 9.63
C ILE A 223 0.89 10.75 10.40
N ARG A 224 1.57 9.87 11.15
CA ARG A 224 2.74 10.24 11.95
C ARG A 224 4.03 10.34 11.14
N GLU A 225 4.13 9.59 10.06
CA GLU A 225 5.31 9.57 9.19
C GLU A 225 5.14 10.46 7.94
N ASN A 226 3.89 10.61 7.47
CA ASN A 226 3.55 11.33 6.24
C ASN A 226 2.42 12.36 6.47
N PRO A 227 2.57 13.34 7.37
CA PRO A 227 1.54 14.35 7.61
C PRO A 227 1.23 15.20 6.36
N GLU A 228 2.17 15.34 5.45
CA GLU A 228 1.97 16.05 4.18
C GLU A 228 1.00 15.32 3.25
N ALA A 229 1.03 14.01 3.24
CA ALA A 229 0.07 13.19 2.50
C ALA A 229 -1.35 13.37 3.06
N VAL A 230 -1.48 13.36 4.39
CA VAL A 230 -2.76 13.64 5.07
C VAL A 230 -3.29 15.02 4.72
N LYS A 231 -2.46 16.06 4.76
CA LYS A 231 -2.83 17.43 4.38
C LYS A 231 -3.30 17.50 2.92
N THR A 232 -2.62 16.82 2.01
CA THR A 232 -3.01 16.75 0.60
C THR A 232 -4.38 16.07 0.44
N LEU A 233 -4.59 14.94 1.08
CA LEU A 233 -5.86 14.21 1.03
C LEU A 233 -7.03 15.02 1.63
N ILE A 234 -6.79 15.80 2.70
CA ILE A 234 -7.81 16.72 3.23
C ILE A 234 -8.18 17.79 2.20
N GLN A 235 -7.20 18.34 1.46
CA GLN A 235 -7.49 19.32 0.40
C GLN A 235 -8.24 18.70 -0.78
N GLU A 236 -7.89 17.49 -1.16
CA GLU A 236 -8.47 16.80 -2.31
C GLU A 236 -9.85 16.21 -2.02
N LEU A 237 -10.03 15.60 -0.84
CA LEU A 237 -11.22 14.80 -0.50
C LEU A 237 -12.06 15.39 0.64
N GLY A 238 -11.62 16.48 1.24
CA GLY A 238 -12.35 17.19 2.29
C GLY A 238 -12.10 16.67 3.72
N GLY A 239 -11.60 15.46 3.90
CA GLY A 239 -11.31 14.93 5.23
C GLY A 239 -10.51 13.64 5.22
N VAL A 240 -9.93 13.31 6.37
CA VAL A 240 -9.18 12.07 6.62
C VAL A 240 -9.60 11.49 7.97
N GLY A 241 -10.01 10.23 7.99
CA GLY A 241 -10.41 9.50 9.18
C GLY A 241 -9.21 9.09 10.02
N ILE A 242 -9.30 9.31 11.31
CA ILE A 242 -8.28 8.95 12.31
C ILE A 242 -8.92 8.35 13.54
N SER A 243 -8.13 7.68 14.37
CA SER A 243 -8.58 7.18 15.66
C SER A 243 -7.63 7.56 16.79
N TYR A 244 -8.19 7.78 17.99
CA TYR A 244 -7.46 8.21 19.18
C TYR A 244 -8.15 7.73 20.46
N TYR A 245 -7.55 7.97 21.62
CA TYR A 245 -8.14 7.63 22.92
C TYR A 245 -8.89 8.81 23.51
N SER A 246 -10.21 8.71 23.67
CA SER A 246 -11.10 9.80 24.08
C SER A 246 -11.53 9.79 25.57
N ASP A 247 -11.31 8.70 26.33
CA ASP A 247 -11.92 8.49 27.66
C ASP A 247 -11.26 9.24 28.83
N ASP A 248 -10.22 10.04 28.63
CA ASP A 248 -9.63 10.85 29.71
C ASP A 248 -9.79 12.34 29.45
N TYR A 249 -10.93 12.91 29.87
CA TYR A 249 -11.21 14.35 29.79
C TYR A 249 -10.15 15.26 30.44
N SER A 250 -9.19 14.73 31.23
CA SER A 250 -8.09 15.54 31.72
C SER A 250 -7.11 15.97 30.63
N TYR A 251 -7.17 15.37 29.46
CA TYR A 251 -6.39 15.73 28.29
C TYR A 251 -7.06 16.81 27.44
N TYR A 252 -8.36 16.99 27.57
CA TYR A 252 -9.12 18.02 26.88
C TYR A 252 -9.06 19.38 27.60
N ASN A 253 -8.69 20.43 26.88
CA ASN A 253 -8.77 21.80 27.32
C ASN A 253 -10.02 22.47 26.75
N SER A 254 -11.02 22.72 27.59
CA SER A 254 -12.29 23.32 27.16
C SER A 254 -12.21 24.82 26.87
N GLU A 255 -11.16 25.51 27.33
CA GLU A 255 -10.95 26.94 27.03
C GLU A 255 -10.51 27.14 25.58
N HIS A 256 -9.67 26.23 25.09
CA HIS A 256 -9.11 26.28 23.74
C HIS A 256 -9.68 25.21 22.81
N ASN A 257 -10.63 24.39 23.27
CA ASN A 257 -11.20 23.25 22.54
C ASN A 257 -10.10 22.39 21.91
N CYS A 258 -9.13 21.95 22.70
CA CYS A 258 -8.03 21.15 22.17
C CYS A 258 -7.68 19.96 23.07
N TYR A 259 -7.12 18.92 22.43
CA TYR A 259 -6.88 17.61 23.01
C TYR A 259 -5.42 17.18 22.79
N TYR A 260 -4.78 16.67 23.84
CA TYR A 260 -3.47 16.04 23.75
C TYR A 260 -3.30 14.96 24.81
N ASP A 261 -3.21 13.69 24.42
CA ASP A 261 -2.83 12.58 25.29
C ASP A 261 -1.31 12.39 25.34
N PRO A 262 -0.65 12.74 26.46
CA PRO A 262 0.78 12.50 26.63
C PRO A 262 1.12 11.06 27.03
N GLN A 263 0.15 10.17 27.24
CA GLN A 263 0.38 8.82 27.75
C GLN A 263 0.46 7.76 26.64
N GLY A 264 -0.29 7.91 25.59
CA GLY A 264 -0.44 6.94 24.50
C GLY A 264 -1.24 5.73 24.98
N ASP A 265 -2.45 5.97 25.43
CA ASP A 265 -3.42 4.92 25.72
C ASP A 265 -3.95 4.32 24.41
N SER A 266 -4.52 3.12 24.41
CA SER A 266 -5.05 2.47 23.20
C SER A 266 -6.24 3.25 22.64
N THR A 267 -6.35 3.33 21.34
CA THR A 267 -7.42 4.05 20.65
C THR A 267 -8.79 3.41 20.92
N ASN A 268 -9.83 4.23 20.99
CA ASN A 268 -11.20 3.76 21.21
C ASN A 268 -12.26 4.61 20.48
N HIS A 269 -11.84 5.66 19.77
CA HIS A 269 -12.79 6.58 19.14
C HIS A 269 -12.29 7.00 17.75
N GLY A 270 -13.15 6.86 16.74
CA GLY A 270 -12.91 7.28 15.36
C GLY A 270 -13.48 8.69 15.11
N VAL A 271 -12.73 9.55 14.42
CA VAL A 271 -13.10 10.94 14.10
C VAL A 271 -12.48 11.37 12.77
N VAL A 272 -12.91 12.52 12.24
CA VAL A 272 -12.44 13.03 10.94
C VAL A 272 -11.60 14.30 11.10
N VAL A 273 -10.40 14.30 10.55
CA VAL A 273 -9.59 15.52 10.39
C VAL A 273 -10.09 16.25 9.14
N VAL A 274 -10.47 17.52 9.31
CA VAL A 274 -10.98 18.40 8.24
C VAL A 274 -10.13 19.64 8.04
N GLY A 275 -8.97 19.72 8.67
CA GLY A 275 -8.05 20.84 8.54
C GLY A 275 -6.84 20.74 9.44
N TRP A 276 -6.01 21.76 9.42
CA TRP A 276 -4.80 21.86 10.26
C TRP A 276 -4.36 23.30 10.47
N ASP A 277 -3.56 23.52 11.51
CA ASP A 277 -2.80 24.76 11.71
C ASP A 277 -1.42 24.40 12.27
N ASP A 278 -0.37 24.62 11.47
CA ASP A 278 1.03 24.35 11.85
C ASP A 278 1.53 25.30 12.95
N ASN A 279 0.82 26.42 13.19
CA ASN A 279 1.16 27.41 14.19
C ASN A 279 0.26 27.34 15.43
N PHE A 280 -0.63 26.34 15.52
CA PHE A 280 -1.47 26.18 16.71
C PHE A 280 -0.58 25.97 17.94
N SER A 281 -0.66 26.93 18.91
CA SER A 281 0.28 26.95 20.02
C SER A 281 0.16 25.73 20.92
N LYS A 282 1.26 25.06 21.19
CA LYS A 282 1.35 23.96 22.16
C LYS A 282 0.97 24.35 23.58
N ASP A 283 1.04 25.65 23.93
CA ASP A 283 0.70 26.14 25.27
C ASP A 283 -0.82 26.15 25.50
N ASN A 284 -1.63 26.00 24.44
CA ASN A 284 -3.09 25.87 24.57
C ASN A 284 -3.53 24.53 25.19
N PHE A 285 -2.68 23.52 25.18
CA PHE A 285 -3.03 22.16 25.67
C PHE A 285 -2.81 22.04 27.19
N ASN A 286 -3.65 21.24 27.86
CA ASN A 286 -3.51 20.96 29.31
C ASN A 286 -2.19 20.29 29.70
N ASN A 287 -1.57 19.59 28.77
CA ASN A 287 -0.23 19.02 28.85
C ASN A 287 0.54 19.48 27.64
N THR A 288 1.56 20.29 27.77
CA THR A 288 2.29 20.88 26.65
C THR A 288 2.94 19.81 25.77
N PRO A 289 2.58 19.73 24.46
CA PRO A 289 3.22 18.84 23.48
C PRO A 289 4.68 19.20 23.21
N GLU A 290 5.38 18.39 22.40
CA GLU A 290 6.79 18.63 22.01
C GLU A 290 6.94 19.87 21.09
N GLY A 291 5.92 20.23 20.30
CA GLY A 291 5.94 21.35 19.37
C GLY A 291 4.56 21.91 19.11
N ASP A 292 4.52 23.02 18.38
CA ASP A 292 3.30 23.63 17.87
C ASP A 292 2.71 22.78 16.73
N GLY A 293 1.46 23.04 16.36
CA GLY A 293 0.73 22.43 15.28
C GLY A 293 -0.36 21.47 15.77
N ALA A 294 -1.51 21.56 15.13
CA ALA A 294 -2.67 20.75 15.44
C ALA A 294 -3.52 20.43 14.21
N TRP A 295 -4.20 19.31 14.28
CA TRP A 295 -5.26 18.88 13.38
C TRP A 295 -6.59 19.46 13.84
N LEU A 296 -7.41 19.97 12.92
CA LEU A 296 -8.81 20.32 13.19
C LEU A 296 -9.67 19.06 13.02
N VAL A 297 -10.24 18.60 14.09
CA VAL A 297 -11.00 17.35 14.16
C VAL A 297 -12.49 17.63 14.24
N ARG A 298 -13.27 16.95 13.41
CA ARG A 298 -14.72 16.84 13.43
C ARG A 298 -15.11 15.60 14.24
N ASN A 299 -15.86 15.79 15.33
CA ASN A 299 -16.35 14.70 16.18
C ASN A 299 -17.75 14.24 15.73
N SER A 300 -18.32 13.24 16.40
CA SER A 300 -19.62 12.61 16.15
C SER A 300 -20.57 12.70 17.37
N TRP A 301 -20.45 13.71 18.20
CA TRP A 301 -21.27 13.94 19.40
C TRP A 301 -22.19 15.17 19.28
N GLY A 302 -22.59 15.52 18.07
CA GLY A 302 -23.41 16.69 17.78
C GLY A 302 -22.69 18.03 17.88
N GLU A 303 -23.34 19.07 17.35
CA GLU A 303 -22.80 20.44 17.35
C GLU A 303 -22.78 21.06 18.76
N ASP A 304 -23.64 20.60 19.66
CA ASP A 304 -23.75 21.11 21.02
C ASP A 304 -22.76 20.47 22.01
N ALA A 305 -21.91 19.55 21.55
CA ALA A 305 -20.97 18.79 22.38
C ALA A 305 -19.89 19.68 23.06
N ASN A 306 -19.56 20.80 22.45
CA ASN A 306 -18.59 21.77 22.99
C ASN A 306 -18.86 23.19 22.47
N SER A 307 -18.09 24.17 22.95
CA SER A 307 -18.19 25.55 22.51
C SER A 307 -17.68 25.87 21.10
N TYR A 308 -17.20 24.84 20.38
CA TYR A 308 -16.66 24.95 19.02
C TYR A 308 -17.47 24.09 18.01
N ASN A 309 -18.78 23.99 18.25
CA ASN A 309 -19.75 23.29 17.39
C ASN A 309 -19.37 21.84 17.06
N GLY A 310 -18.85 21.09 18.03
CA GLY A 310 -18.46 19.71 17.87
C GLY A 310 -17.07 19.49 17.25
N TYR A 311 -16.35 20.56 16.90
CA TYR A 311 -14.95 20.48 16.47
C TYR A 311 -14.00 20.64 17.64
N PHE A 312 -12.73 20.16 17.46
CA PHE A 312 -11.64 20.42 18.40
C PHE A 312 -10.29 20.32 17.72
N TRP A 313 -9.27 20.88 18.34
CA TRP A 313 -7.90 20.79 17.86
C TRP A 313 -7.14 19.65 18.54
N MET A 314 -6.59 18.72 17.77
CA MET A 314 -5.74 17.64 18.26
C MET A 314 -4.27 17.91 17.96
N SER A 315 -3.40 17.80 18.95
CA SER A 315 -1.97 18.01 18.73
C SER A 315 -1.40 17.01 17.71
N TYR A 316 -0.55 17.45 16.78
CA TYR A 316 0.25 16.56 15.94
C TYR A 316 1.09 15.55 16.72
N TYR A 317 1.34 15.83 17.99
CA TYR A 317 2.15 15.02 18.90
C TYR A 317 1.32 14.15 19.82
N ASP A 318 0.03 13.99 19.56
CA ASP A 318 -0.83 13.12 20.37
C ASP A 318 -0.31 11.69 20.37
N ASN A 319 -0.12 11.13 21.57
CA ASN A 319 0.49 9.81 21.72
C ASN A 319 -0.52 8.66 21.62
N SER A 320 -1.81 8.94 21.65
CA SER A 320 -2.86 7.95 21.44
C SER A 320 -3.31 7.88 19.99
N LEU A 321 -3.00 8.88 19.15
CA LEU A 321 -3.33 8.89 17.75
C LEU A 321 -2.78 7.63 17.07
N GLU A 322 -3.65 6.82 16.47
CA GLU A 322 -3.23 5.66 15.68
C GLU A 322 -2.40 6.14 14.47
N PRO A 323 -1.32 5.43 14.09
CA PRO A 323 -0.55 5.82 12.92
C PRO A 323 -1.32 5.76 11.60
N ARG A 324 -2.32 4.89 11.49
CA ARG A 324 -3.14 4.72 10.30
C ARG A 324 -4.20 5.80 10.21
N ALA A 325 -4.33 6.37 9.02
CA ALA A 325 -5.37 7.31 8.67
C ALA A 325 -5.97 6.91 7.31
N TYR A 326 -7.25 7.20 7.09
CA TYR A 326 -8.04 6.72 5.97
C TYR A 326 -8.67 7.89 5.23
N ALA A 327 -8.61 7.87 3.90
CA ALA A 327 -9.30 8.84 3.06
C ALA A 327 -10.16 8.12 2.03
N PHE A 328 -11.39 8.56 1.86
CA PHE A 328 -12.35 7.96 0.93
C PHE A 328 -12.71 8.95 -0.16
N ASP A 329 -12.73 8.49 -1.39
CA ASP A 329 -13.06 9.23 -2.59
C ASP A 329 -14.39 8.70 -3.15
N PHE A 330 -15.46 9.48 -3.03
CA PHE A 330 -16.81 9.12 -3.45
C PHE A 330 -17.30 9.96 -4.61
N VAL A 331 -18.12 9.38 -5.46
CA VAL A 331 -18.85 10.06 -6.55
C VAL A 331 -20.34 9.90 -6.35
N GLY A 332 -21.08 11.01 -6.42
CA GLY A 332 -22.54 11.03 -6.35
C GLY A 332 -23.18 10.45 -7.61
N ASN A 333 -24.45 10.10 -7.52
CA ASN A 333 -25.23 9.49 -8.59
C ASN A 333 -25.47 10.41 -9.82
N ASP A 334 -25.07 11.66 -9.76
CA ASP A 334 -25.05 12.63 -10.85
C ASP A 334 -23.69 12.71 -11.58
N ASN A 335 -22.71 11.92 -11.20
CA ASN A 335 -21.37 11.90 -11.76
C ASN A 335 -21.24 10.85 -12.88
N GLU A 336 -20.42 11.13 -13.91
CA GLU A 336 -20.16 10.20 -15.02
C GLU A 336 -19.40 8.91 -14.59
N GLU A 337 -18.77 8.93 -13.44
CA GLU A 337 -18.08 7.78 -12.83
C GLU A 337 -18.95 7.02 -11.83
N TYR A 338 -20.28 7.31 -11.77
CA TYR A 338 -21.28 6.50 -11.11
C TYR A 338 -21.77 5.45 -12.10
N TYR A 339 -21.44 4.17 -11.85
CA TYR A 339 -21.69 3.07 -12.79
C TYR A 339 -22.94 2.27 -12.38
N ASP A 340 -23.54 1.53 -13.34
CA ASP A 340 -24.76 0.76 -13.10
C ASP A 340 -24.50 -0.61 -12.43
N ASN A 341 -23.36 -1.23 -12.67
CA ASN A 341 -23.05 -2.58 -12.23
C ASN A 341 -21.63 -2.70 -11.67
N ASN A 342 -21.50 -3.40 -10.54
CA ASN A 342 -20.23 -3.77 -9.90
C ASN A 342 -20.04 -5.30 -9.99
N TYR A 343 -19.18 -5.75 -10.87
CA TYR A 343 -18.74 -7.15 -10.95
C TYR A 343 -17.65 -7.41 -9.91
N GLN A 344 -17.93 -8.28 -8.96
CA GLN A 344 -17.05 -8.57 -7.82
C GLN A 344 -17.23 -9.99 -7.32
N TYR A 345 -16.28 -10.48 -6.52
CA TYR A 345 -16.34 -11.77 -5.82
C TYR A 345 -16.00 -11.65 -4.34
N ASP A 346 -15.58 -10.49 -3.87
CA ASP A 346 -15.01 -10.23 -2.56
C ASP A 346 -16.05 -9.61 -1.60
N GLY A 347 -17.08 -10.40 -1.21
CA GLY A 347 -18.14 -9.98 -0.28
C GLY A 347 -17.73 -9.93 1.20
N ALA A 348 -16.76 -10.74 1.61
CA ALA A 348 -16.26 -10.73 2.98
C ALA A 348 -15.28 -9.59 3.21
N THR A 349 -15.52 -8.79 4.26
CA THR A 349 -14.76 -7.56 4.56
C THR A 349 -13.53 -7.81 5.45
N PHE A 350 -13.18 -9.07 5.71
CA PHE A 350 -11.97 -9.37 6.49
C PHE A 350 -10.71 -8.98 5.71
N PRO A 351 -9.83 -8.11 6.26
CA PRO A 351 -8.68 -7.59 5.55
C PRO A 351 -7.56 -8.63 5.42
N TYR A 352 -7.07 -8.83 4.20
CA TYR A 352 -5.92 -9.68 3.97
C TYR A 352 -5.19 -9.31 2.68
N TYR A 353 -3.86 -9.48 2.67
CA TYR A 353 -3.03 -9.22 1.50
C TYR A 353 -2.19 -10.43 1.11
N LEU A 354 -2.15 -10.71 -0.19
CA LEU A 354 -1.30 -11.73 -0.77
C LEU A 354 -0.09 -11.10 -1.44
N SER A 355 1.09 -11.66 -1.19
CA SER A 355 2.33 -11.24 -1.83
C SER A 355 3.11 -12.43 -2.38
N THR A 356 4.11 -12.16 -3.22
CA THR A 356 5.07 -13.16 -3.71
C THR A 356 6.48 -12.83 -3.23
N SER A 357 7.44 -13.71 -3.50
CA SER A 357 8.85 -13.41 -3.25
C SER A 357 9.50 -12.54 -4.34
N SER A 358 8.73 -12.17 -5.38
CA SER A 358 9.16 -11.38 -6.54
C SER A 358 8.84 -9.90 -6.34
N ASP A 359 9.54 -9.02 -7.05
CA ASP A 359 9.25 -7.60 -7.21
C ASP A 359 8.08 -7.32 -8.18
N SER A 360 7.40 -8.36 -8.65
CA SER A 360 6.22 -8.28 -9.52
C SER A 360 5.22 -9.39 -9.19
N LEU A 361 3.95 -9.04 -9.15
CA LEU A 361 2.80 -9.91 -8.91
C LEU A 361 1.76 -9.71 -10.00
N THR A 362 1.31 -10.79 -10.67
CA THR A 362 0.23 -10.73 -11.67
C THR A 362 -0.93 -11.62 -11.22
N VAL A 363 -2.10 -11.01 -11.12
CA VAL A 363 -3.37 -11.66 -10.71
C VAL A 363 -4.50 -11.31 -11.66
N SER A 364 -5.62 -12.02 -11.56
CA SER A 364 -6.79 -11.77 -12.42
C SER A 364 -8.07 -12.28 -11.78
N ASN A 365 -9.17 -11.56 -12.04
CA ASN A 365 -10.53 -12.09 -11.91
C ASN A 365 -11.14 -12.25 -13.31
N ILE A 366 -11.94 -13.30 -13.47
CA ILE A 366 -12.74 -13.57 -14.68
C ILE A 366 -14.22 -13.39 -14.33
N PHE A 367 -14.90 -12.53 -15.06
CA PHE A 367 -16.31 -12.23 -14.89
C PHE A 367 -17.16 -12.69 -16.08
N THR A 368 -18.46 -12.88 -15.82
CA THR A 368 -19.45 -13.20 -16.85
C THR A 368 -20.52 -12.11 -16.89
N VAL A 369 -20.81 -11.57 -18.05
CA VAL A 369 -21.78 -10.49 -18.24
C VAL A 369 -23.21 -10.95 -17.97
N HIS A 370 -23.92 -10.25 -17.10
CA HIS A 370 -25.30 -10.55 -16.68
C HIS A 370 -26.35 -9.79 -17.51
N GLY A 371 -26.10 -8.53 -17.84
CA GLY A 371 -26.98 -7.72 -18.65
C GLY A 371 -27.04 -8.12 -20.11
N ASN A 372 -27.99 -7.58 -20.88
CA ASN A 372 -28.09 -7.90 -22.30
C ASN A 372 -26.93 -7.33 -23.11
N SER A 373 -26.52 -6.10 -22.79
CA SER A 373 -25.37 -5.41 -23.34
C SER A 373 -24.90 -4.38 -22.34
N GLU A 374 -23.60 -4.33 -22.12
CA GLU A 374 -22.96 -3.46 -21.15
C GLU A 374 -21.72 -2.80 -21.74
N LEU A 375 -21.34 -1.66 -21.21
CA LEU A 375 -20.08 -1.00 -21.47
C LEU A 375 -19.20 -1.09 -20.22
N LEU A 376 -18.12 -1.85 -20.28
CA LEU A 376 -17.09 -1.82 -19.26
C LEU A 376 -16.38 -0.46 -19.31
N LYS A 377 -16.39 0.25 -18.19
CA LYS A 377 -15.95 1.63 -18.06
C LYS A 377 -14.69 1.79 -17.23
N ALA A 378 -14.63 1.04 -16.12
CA ALA A 378 -13.51 1.10 -15.19
C ALA A 378 -13.31 -0.25 -14.52
N VAL A 379 -12.17 -0.40 -13.88
CA VAL A 379 -11.83 -1.55 -13.04
C VAL A 379 -11.21 -1.06 -11.74
N SER A 380 -11.33 -1.85 -10.68
CA SER A 380 -10.73 -1.52 -9.38
C SER A 380 -9.87 -2.67 -8.89
N PHE A 381 -8.85 -2.31 -8.11
CA PHE A 381 -8.00 -3.26 -7.39
C PHE A 381 -7.56 -2.66 -6.04
N ASP A 382 -7.25 -3.53 -5.07
CA ASP A 382 -6.76 -3.15 -3.75
C ASP A 382 -5.28 -3.49 -3.62
N THR A 383 -4.44 -2.53 -3.23
CA THR A 383 -3.00 -2.73 -3.02
C THR A 383 -2.60 -2.50 -1.57
N GLY A 384 -1.83 -3.45 -1.01
CA GLY A 384 -1.25 -3.36 0.34
C GLY A 384 0.14 -2.71 0.37
N THR A 385 0.53 -1.98 -0.66
CA THR A 385 1.83 -1.28 -0.74
C THR A 385 1.68 0.11 -1.36
N THR A 386 2.57 1.01 -0.97
CA THR A 386 2.65 2.38 -1.51
C THR A 386 3.59 2.44 -2.72
N SER A 387 3.41 3.44 -3.58
CA SER A 387 4.37 3.77 -4.66
C SER A 387 4.65 2.59 -5.61
N GLU A 388 3.60 1.89 -6.03
CA GLU A 388 3.65 0.76 -6.95
C GLU A 388 3.31 1.15 -8.38
N ASP A 389 4.01 0.55 -9.34
CA ASP A 389 3.61 0.62 -10.75
C ASP A 389 2.60 -0.48 -11.05
N TYR A 390 1.51 -0.14 -11.75
CA TYR A 390 0.53 -1.12 -12.18
C TYR A 390 0.40 -1.19 -13.71
N THR A 391 0.07 -2.39 -14.19
CA THR A 391 -0.41 -2.63 -15.56
C THR A 391 -1.71 -3.42 -15.47
N ILE A 392 -2.78 -2.87 -16.07
CA ILE A 392 -4.08 -3.54 -16.16
C ILE A 392 -4.34 -3.91 -17.60
N GLN A 393 -4.73 -5.15 -17.85
CA GLN A 393 -5.08 -5.65 -19.18
C GLN A 393 -6.48 -6.26 -19.15
N ILE A 394 -7.30 -5.87 -20.10
CA ILE A 394 -8.67 -6.38 -20.27
C ILE A 394 -8.71 -7.37 -21.42
N TYR A 395 -9.07 -8.62 -21.14
CA TYR A 395 -9.26 -9.65 -22.14
C TYR A 395 -10.74 -10.02 -22.26
N ILE A 396 -11.27 -10.02 -23.46
CA ILE A 396 -12.68 -10.34 -23.76
C ILE A 396 -12.78 -11.60 -24.63
N ASN A 397 -13.95 -12.22 -24.69
CA ASN A 397 -14.19 -13.43 -25.50
C ASN A 397 -13.21 -14.56 -25.18
N LEU A 398 -13.09 -14.93 -23.91
CA LEU A 398 -12.15 -15.94 -23.46
C LEU A 398 -12.43 -17.29 -24.10
N LYS A 399 -11.42 -17.91 -24.68
CA LYS A 399 -11.50 -19.25 -25.31
C LYS A 399 -11.31 -20.38 -24.30
N ASN A 400 -10.69 -20.10 -23.21
CA ASN A 400 -10.46 -21.04 -22.09
C ASN A 400 -10.77 -20.31 -20.78
N PRO A 401 -11.84 -20.68 -20.05
CA PRO A 401 -12.24 -20.01 -18.81
C PRO A 401 -11.26 -20.21 -17.63
N LEU A 402 -10.23 -21.04 -17.81
CA LEU A 402 -9.14 -21.24 -16.84
C LEU A 402 -7.85 -20.53 -17.26
N ASN A 403 -7.90 -19.65 -18.25
CA ASN A 403 -6.77 -18.85 -18.69
C ASN A 403 -7.24 -17.42 -19.01
N PRO A 404 -7.00 -16.47 -18.11
CA PRO A 404 -7.40 -15.07 -18.28
C PRO A 404 -6.90 -14.40 -19.57
N GLU A 405 -5.76 -14.82 -20.12
CA GLU A 405 -5.17 -14.27 -21.34
C GLU A 405 -5.59 -15.03 -22.62
N SER A 406 -6.56 -15.94 -22.54
CA SER A 406 -6.99 -16.76 -23.69
C SER A 406 -7.90 -16.02 -24.67
N GLY A 407 -8.34 -14.82 -24.31
CA GLY A 407 -9.25 -13.98 -25.09
C GLY A 407 -8.54 -13.00 -26.03
N ILE A 408 -9.28 -11.97 -26.35
CA ILE A 408 -8.82 -10.83 -27.15
C ILE A 408 -8.44 -9.72 -26.19
N LEU A 409 -7.21 -9.20 -26.27
CA LEU A 409 -6.80 -8.03 -25.50
C LEU A 409 -7.54 -6.79 -26.01
N ALA A 410 -8.45 -6.25 -25.20
CA ALA A 410 -9.30 -5.12 -25.53
C ALA A 410 -8.69 -3.78 -25.12
N ASP A 411 -8.06 -3.72 -23.95
CA ASP A 411 -7.39 -2.50 -23.44
C ASP A 411 -6.15 -2.85 -22.60
N THR A 412 -5.24 -1.88 -22.46
CA THR A 412 -4.08 -1.94 -21.58
C THR A 412 -3.87 -0.56 -20.95
N LEU A 413 -3.88 -0.52 -19.63
CA LEU A 413 -3.69 0.67 -18.83
C LEU A 413 -2.42 0.52 -17.98
N THR A 414 -1.69 1.61 -17.81
CA THR A 414 -0.52 1.66 -16.93
C THR A 414 -0.57 2.91 -16.09
N GLY A 415 -0.10 2.81 -14.88
CA GLY A 415 -0.01 3.93 -13.97
C GLY A 415 0.80 3.58 -12.73
N ARG A 416 0.74 4.45 -11.73
CA ARG A 416 1.42 4.29 -10.46
C ARG A 416 0.47 4.65 -9.31
N THR A 417 0.44 3.86 -8.28
CA THR A 417 -0.24 4.17 -7.01
C THR A 417 0.68 5.01 -6.13
N THR A 418 0.13 5.96 -5.39
CA THR A 418 0.87 6.74 -4.39
C THR A 418 0.69 6.12 -3.02
N TYR A 419 -0.54 5.83 -2.65
CA TYR A 419 -0.94 5.31 -1.34
C TYR A 419 -1.22 3.81 -1.41
N GLN A 420 -1.25 3.16 -0.27
CA GLN A 420 -1.88 1.86 -0.07
C GLN A 420 -3.40 2.03 -0.12
N GLY A 421 -4.15 1.03 -0.60
CA GLY A 421 -5.62 1.02 -0.61
C GLY A 421 -6.24 0.68 -1.96
N MET A 422 -7.49 1.08 -2.16
CA MET A 422 -8.29 0.75 -3.35
C MET A 422 -8.20 1.84 -4.41
N TYR A 423 -7.97 1.40 -5.64
CA TYR A 423 -7.89 2.26 -6.82
C TYR A 423 -8.89 1.84 -7.88
N SER A 424 -9.69 2.80 -8.36
CA SER A 424 -10.50 2.63 -9.56
C SER A 424 -9.84 3.33 -10.75
N VAL A 425 -9.66 2.60 -11.84
CA VAL A 425 -8.96 3.07 -13.03
C VAL A 425 -9.93 3.00 -14.20
N SER A 426 -10.25 4.18 -14.77
CA SER A 426 -11.11 4.29 -15.94
C SER A 426 -10.40 3.76 -17.18
N LEU A 427 -11.10 2.99 -18.03
CA LEU A 427 -10.56 2.47 -19.27
C LEU A 427 -10.24 3.59 -20.26
N SER A 428 -9.22 3.40 -21.09
CA SER A 428 -8.87 4.34 -22.17
C SER A 428 -10.00 4.51 -23.20
N LYS A 429 -10.82 3.48 -23.34
CA LYS A 429 -12.06 3.45 -24.10
C LYS A 429 -13.02 2.45 -23.47
N SER A 430 -14.32 2.72 -23.52
CA SER A 430 -15.32 1.75 -23.07
C SER A 430 -15.25 0.47 -23.92
N VAL A 431 -15.34 -0.68 -23.26
CA VAL A 431 -15.34 -2.00 -23.92
C VAL A 431 -16.77 -2.55 -23.92
N TYR A 432 -17.28 -2.83 -25.12
CA TYR A 432 -18.64 -3.38 -25.28
C TYR A 432 -18.65 -4.87 -24.96
N LEU A 433 -19.55 -5.26 -24.09
CA LEU A 433 -19.73 -6.62 -23.60
C LEU A 433 -21.17 -7.10 -23.88
N THR A 434 -21.31 -8.37 -24.23
CA THR A 434 -22.60 -8.99 -24.50
C THR A 434 -22.96 -10.04 -23.45
N LYS A 435 -24.25 -10.32 -23.30
CA LYS A 435 -24.75 -11.28 -22.31
C LYS A 435 -24.06 -12.64 -22.41
N ASN A 436 -23.67 -13.18 -21.27
CA ASN A 436 -22.93 -14.44 -21.10
C ASN A 436 -21.49 -14.42 -21.67
N GLU A 437 -21.02 -13.28 -22.13
CA GLU A 437 -19.61 -13.13 -22.49
C GLU A 437 -18.73 -13.20 -21.24
N THR A 438 -17.60 -13.90 -21.33
CA THR A 438 -16.60 -13.92 -20.29
C THR A 438 -15.45 -12.98 -20.62
N TYR A 439 -15.06 -12.18 -19.62
CA TYR A 439 -13.93 -11.28 -19.72
C TYR A 439 -13.03 -11.37 -18.48
N ALA A 440 -11.77 -11.05 -18.66
CA ALA A 440 -10.79 -11.06 -17.57
C ALA A 440 -10.21 -9.65 -17.34
N VAL A 441 -10.09 -9.30 -16.08
CA VAL A 441 -9.30 -8.16 -15.62
C VAL A 441 -8.00 -8.72 -15.06
N VAL A 442 -6.89 -8.46 -15.74
CA VAL A 442 -5.54 -8.89 -15.36
C VAL A 442 -4.80 -7.70 -14.80
N VAL A 443 -4.39 -7.77 -13.53
CA VAL A 443 -3.64 -6.73 -12.83
C VAL A 443 -2.22 -7.23 -12.56
N THR A 444 -1.24 -6.47 -12.99
CA THR A 444 0.17 -6.69 -12.65
C THR A 444 0.64 -5.52 -11.81
N LEU A 445 1.10 -5.80 -10.60
CA LEU A 445 1.72 -4.86 -9.68
C LEU A 445 3.23 -5.08 -9.69
N SER A 446 4.00 -3.99 -9.60
CA SER A 446 5.45 -4.06 -9.49
C SER A 446 6.02 -2.93 -8.65
N LYS A 447 6.98 -3.26 -7.78
CA LYS A 447 7.63 -2.29 -6.90
C LYS A 447 9.13 -2.57 -6.84
N ASN A 448 9.94 -1.67 -7.36
CA ASN A 448 11.39 -1.85 -7.43
C ASN A 448 12.03 -1.96 -6.03
N GLY A 449 12.60 -3.12 -5.74
CA GLY A 449 13.30 -3.41 -4.47
C GLY A 449 12.40 -3.71 -3.28
N SER A 450 11.11 -3.94 -3.50
CA SER A 450 10.12 -4.36 -2.51
C SER A 450 9.19 -5.40 -3.12
N VAL A 451 8.34 -6.01 -2.30
CA VAL A 451 7.39 -7.04 -2.71
C VAL A 451 5.99 -6.42 -2.80
N PRO A 452 5.34 -6.45 -3.98
CA PRO A 452 3.98 -5.97 -4.13
C PRO A 452 2.97 -6.85 -3.38
N LYS A 453 1.89 -6.24 -2.90
CA LYS A 453 0.80 -6.90 -2.18
C LYS A 453 -0.53 -6.56 -2.86
N ILE A 454 -1.38 -7.55 -3.05
CA ILE A 454 -2.75 -7.40 -3.56
C ILE A 454 -3.76 -7.82 -2.51
N GLY A 455 -4.83 -7.04 -2.36
CA GLY A 455 -5.94 -7.39 -1.48
C GLY A 455 -6.64 -8.67 -1.91
N ILE A 456 -6.91 -9.53 -0.94
CA ILE A 456 -7.71 -10.72 -1.13
C ILE A 456 -8.83 -10.80 -0.11
N GLU A 457 -9.89 -11.42 -0.49
CA GLU A 457 -10.92 -11.86 0.41
C GLU A 457 -10.47 -13.13 1.13
N GLN A 458 -10.69 -13.21 2.43
CA GLN A 458 -10.42 -14.40 3.25
C GLN A 458 -11.44 -14.54 4.38
N SER A 459 -11.63 -15.77 4.84
CA SER A 459 -12.40 -16.04 6.05
C SER A 459 -11.59 -15.67 7.28
N GLY A 460 -12.22 -15.04 8.26
CA GLY A 460 -11.58 -14.64 9.51
C GLY A 460 -12.58 -14.20 10.56
N THR A 461 -12.11 -13.83 11.74
CA THR A 461 -12.95 -13.36 12.84
C THR A 461 -12.38 -12.06 13.39
N VAL A 462 -13.20 -11.00 13.41
CA VAL A 462 -12.90 -9.71 14.04
C VAL A 462 -14.09 -9.32 14.91
N ASN A 463 -13.85 -8.87 16.12
CA ASN A 463 -14.87 -8.36 17.06
C ASN A 463 -15.95 -9.38 17.34
N ALA A 464 -16.25 -10.33 17.39
CA ALA A 464 -17.40 -11.20 17.53
C ALA A 464 -18.10 -11.54 16.20
N ILE A 465 -17.56 -11.09 15.05
CA ILE A 465 -18.08 -11.44 13.73
C ILE A 465 -17.12 -12.40 13.05
N CYS A 466 -17.66 -13.54 12.63
CA CYS A 466 -16.95 -14.49 11.79
C CYS A 466 -17.36 -14.27 10.34
N TYR A 467 -16.43 -13.79 9.55
CA TYR A 467 -16.56 -13.60 8.10
C TYR A 467 -16.23 -14.93 7.41
N THR A 468 -17.08 -15.37 6.52
CA THR A 468 -16.83 -16.54 5.69
C THR A 468 -16.76 -16.10 4.25
N ALA A 469 -15.59 -16.22 3.66
CA ALA A 469 -15.36 -16.03 2.24
C ALA A 469 -15.65 -17.33 1.48
N SER A 470 -16.28 -17.20 0.32
CA SER A 470 -16.50 -18.29 -0.59
C SER A 470 -15.84 -18.04 -1.93
N SER A 471 -15.24 -19.05 -2.51
CA SER A 471 -14.66 -18.95 -3.85
C SER A 471 -14.92 -20.19 -4.67
N SER A 472 -14.91 -20.03 -5.99
CA SER A 472 -15.15 -21.10 -6.95
C SER A 472 -14.06 -21.15 -8.02
N SER A 473 -13.80 -22.34 -8.52
CA SER A 473 -12.89 -22.52 -9.65
C SER A 473 -13.31 -21.65 -10.82
N GLY A 474 -12.36 -20.93 -11.41
CA GLY A 474 -12.59 -20.07 -12.57
C GLY A 474 -12.87 -18.59 -12.23
N GLN A 475 -12.90 -18.21 -10.95
CA GLN A 475 -13.11 -16.82 -10.53
C GLN A 475 -11.81 -16.02 -10.47
N SER A 476 -10.85 -16.48 -9.68
CA SER A 476 -9.61 -15.74 -9.36
C SER A 476 -8.36 -16.55 -9.71
N PHE A 477 -7.35 -15.89 -10.25
CA PHE A 477 -6.12 -16.51 -10.75
C PHE A 477 -4.89 -15.70 -10.37
N TYR A 478 -3.77 -16.38 -10.15
CA TYR A 478 -2.45 -15.75 -10.11
C TYR A 478 -1.50 -16.40 -11.14
N LYS A 479 -0.51 -15.63 -11.60
CA LYS A 479 0.45 -16.08 -12.60
C LYS A 479 1.72 -16.61 -11.92
N SER A 480 2.02 -17.90 -12.12
CA SER A 480 3.26 -18.53 -11.67
C SER A 480 4.13 -18.86 -12.89
N GLY A 481 5.22 -18.11 -13.07
CA GLY A 481 6.03 -18.16 -14.27
C GLY A 481 5.21 -17.81 -15.52
N THR A 482 5.00 -18.77 -16.42
CA THR A 482 4.19 -18.60 -17.65
C THR A 482 2.79 -19.19 -17.53
N SER A 483 2.42 -19.75 -16.39
CA SER A 483 1.16 -20.48 -16.21
C SER A 483 0.24 -19.75 -15.25
N TRP A 484 -1.06 -19.80 -15.53
CA TRP A 484 -2.09 -19.34 -14.64
C TRP A 484 -2.48 -20.45 -13.65
N VAL A 485 -2.59 -20.11 -12.37
CA VAL A 485 -3.04 -20.98 -11.29
C VAL A 485 -4.40 -20.46 -10.81
N ASP A 486 -5.37 -21.35 -10.79
CA ASP A 486 -6.72 -21.06 -10.29
C ASP A 486 -6.69 -20.98 -8.76
N TYR A 487 -6.76 -19.77 -8.22
CA TYR A 487 -6.71 -19.48 -6.79
C TYR A 487 -8.01 -19.90 -6.09
N GLY A 488 -9.17 -19.57 -6.69
CA GLY A 488 -10.48 -19.86 -6.14
C GLY A 488 -10.82 -21.36 -6.04
N LYS A 489 -10.06 -22.23 -6.69
CA LYS A 489 -10.32 -23.68 -6.73
C LYS A 489 -10.35 -24.38 -5.37
N ASN A 490 -9.59 -23.87 -4.41
CA ASN A 490 -9.44 -24.49 -3.08
C ASN A 490 -10.34 -23.84 -2.03
N GLY A 491 -11.15 -22.86 -2.39
CA GLY A 491 -11.97 -22.11 -1.45
C GLY A 491 -11.18 -21.10 -0.60
N GLU A 492 -10.01 -20.65 -1.09
CA GLU A 492 -9.09 -19.78 -0.36
C GLU A 492 -9.49 -18.28 -0.42
N GLY A 493 -10.57 -17.93 -1.12
CA GLY A 493 -11.06 -16.57 -1.34
C GLY A 493 -10.79 -16.04 -2.75
N ASN A 494 -11.01 -14.76 -2.96
CA ASN A 494 -10.90 -14.08 -4.25
C ASN A 494 -9.98 -12.86 -4.15
N PHE A 495 -9.39 -12.44 -5.29
CA PHE A 495 -8.69 -11.16 -5.35
C PHE A 495 -9.69 -10.01 -5.31
N ARG A 496 -9.37 -8.94 -4.58
CA ARG A 496 -10.16 -7.70 -4.56
C ARG A 496 -9.93 -6.92 -5.85
N ILE A 497 -10.49 -7.47 -6.92
CA ILE A 497 -10.52 -6.87 -8.26
C ILE A 497 -11.97 -6.77 -8.69
N LYS A 498 -12.40 -5.57 -9.07
CA LYS A 498 -13.77 -5.30 -9.50
C LYS A 498 -13.79 -4.76 -10.93
N ALA A 499 -14.96 -4.83 -11.55
CA ALA A 499 -15.19 -4.29 -12.88
C ALA A 499 -16.53 -3.55 -12.92
N TYR A 500 -16.49 -2.30 -13.39
CA TYR A 500 -17.64 -1.41 -13.39
C TYR A 500 -18.18 -1.21 -14.78
N THR A 501 -19.48 -1.48 -14.97
CA THR A 501 -20.15 -1.39 -16.28
C THR A 501 -21.38 -0.49 -16.21
N ASN A 502 -21.74 0.07 -17.40
CA ASN A 502 -23.02 0.72 -17.60
C ASN A 502 -23.88 -0.07 -18.57
N ASN A 503 -25.18 -0.14 -18.28
CA ASN A 503 -26.16 -0.78 -19.12
C ASN A 503 -26.36 0.02 -20.42
N VAL A 504 -26.40 -0.66 -21.54
CA VAL A 504 -26.69 -0.02 -22.82
C VAL A 504 -28.19 0.13 -23.02
N VAL A 505 -28.69 1.36 -22.92
CA VAL A 505 -30.10 1.69 -23.12
C VAL A 505 -30.29 2.31 -24.51
N GLY A 506 -30.80 1.54 -25.46
CA GLY A 506 -31.05 1.96 -26.85
C GLY A 506 -29.81 1.76 -27.74
N SER A 507 -29.96 1.15 -28.91
CA SER A 507 -28.85 0.90 -29.85
C SER A 507 -28.85 1.92 -31.00
N VAL A 508 -27.70 2.60 -31.22
CA VAL A 508 -27.39 3.28 -32.47
C VAL A 508 -26.56 2.32 -33.31
N ALA A 509 -27.14 1.80 -34.39
CA ALA A 509 -26.45 0.85 -35.23
C ALA A 509 -25.21 1.45 -35.94
N VAL A 510 -24.20 0.62 -36.16
CA VAL A 510 -23.06 0.99 -37.00
C VAL A 510 -23.50 1.14 -38.45
N ALA A 511 -23.09 2.20 -39.12
CA ALA A 511 -23.35 2.49 -40.53
C ALA A 511 -22.09 2.31 -41.43
N GLY A 512 -20.90 2.15 -40.82
CA GLY A 512 -19.67 1.92 -41.56
C GLY A 512 -18.41 2.00 -40.70
N VAL A 513 -17.26 1.64 -41.30
CA VAL A 513 -15.94 1.75 -40.68
C VAL A 513 -14.94 2.27 -41.72
N SER A 514 -13.96 3.02 -41.28
CA SER A 514 -12.81 3.49 -42.07
C SER A 514 -11.49 3.22 -41.37
N VAL A 515 -10.39 3.15 -42.13
CA VAL A 515 -9.03 3.10 -41.54
C VAL A 515 -8.25 4.35 -41.90
N ALA A 516 -7.35 4.79 -41.01
CA ALA A 516 -6.64 6.07 -41.13
C ALA A 516 -5.72 6.15 -42.35
N ALA A 517 -5.26 5.01 -42.92
CA ALA A 517 -4.42 4.96 -44.10
C ALA A 517 -4.67 3.70 -44.94
N ASP A 518 -4.69 3.83 -46.27
CA ASP A 518 -4.86 2.69 -47.18
C ASP A 518 -3.59 1.83 -47.30
N THR A 519 -2.43 2.38 -46.98
CA THR A 519 -1.14 1.69 -47.04
C THR A 519 -0.22 2.10 -45.87
N ALA A 520 0.53 1.11 -45.35
CA ALA A 520 1.60 1.32 -44.38
C ALA A 520 2.85 0.52 -44.78
N THR A 521 4.03 0.95 -44.36
CA THR A 521 5.28 0.24 -44.62
C THR A 521 6.05 0.11 -43.28
N ILE A 522 6.42 -1.11 -42.92
CA ILE A 522 7.18 -1.44 -41.71
C ILE A 522 8.34 -2.38 -42.05
N GLY A 523 9.31 -2.49 -41.15
CA GLY A 523 10.36 -3.50 -41.24
C GLY A 523 9.95 -4.81 -40.54
N VAL A 524 10.63 -5.92 -40.86
CA VAL A 524 10.49 -7.18 -40.13
C VAL A 524 10.83 -6.93 -38.65
N GLY A 525 9.99 -7.41 -37.72
CA GLY A 525 10.08 -7.23 -36.28
C GLY A 525 9.63 -5.85 -35.76
N ASN A 526 9.35 -4.89 -36.65
CA ASN A 526 8.83 -3.58 -36.27
C ASN A 526 7.30 -3.59 -36.27
N THR A 527 6.73 -2.64 -35.53
CA THR A 527 5.29 -2.45 -35.39
C THR A 527 4.82 -1.14 -36.00
N THR A 528 3.55 -1.09 -36.37
CA THR A 528 2.81 0.13 -36.68
C THR A 528 1.38 -0.04 -36.20
N THR A 529 0.68 1.06 -35.91
CA THR A 529 -0.73 1.00 -35.55
C THR A 529 -1.60 1.40 -36.73
N VAL A 530 -2.59 0.59 -37.05
CA VAL A 530 -3.66 0.91 -37.98
C VAL A 530 -4.91 1.22 -37.15
N THR A 531 -5.39 2.46 -37.25
CA THR A 531 -6.55 2.93 -36.47
C THR A 531 -7.81 2.80 -37.32
N ALA A 532 -8.85 2.16 -36.77
CA ALA A 532 -10.20 2.13 -37.35
C ALA A 532 -11.06 3.23 -36.73
N THR A 533 -11.96 3.81 -37.52
CA THR A 533 -12.98 4.76 -37.04
C THR A 533 -14.35 4.25 -37.50
N VAL A 534 -15.19 3.96 -36.50
CA VAL A 534 -16.58 3.51 -36.71
C VAL A 534 -17.49 4.73 -36.89
N ALA A 535 -18.45 4.61 -37.77
CA ALA A 535 -19.46 5.65 -38.03
C ALA A 535 -20.89 5.08 -37.85
N PRO A 536 -21.83 5.87 -37.28
CA PRO A 536 -21.59 7.20 -36.71
C PRO A 536 -20.77 7.17 -35.42
N SER A 537 -20.17 8.28 -35.02
CA SER A 537 -19.29 8.35 -33.83
C SER A 537 -20.01 8.08 -32.50
N ASN A 538 -21.34 8.11 -32.51
CA ASN A 538 -22.20 7.73 -31.39
C ASN A 538 -22.84 6.33 -31.58
N ALA A 539 -22.26 5.47 -32.43
CA ALA A 539 -22.72 4.08 -32.56
C ALA A 539 -22.51 3.38 -31.20
N THR A 540 -23.52 2.63 -30.79
CA THR A 540 -23.54 1.97 -29.46
C THR A 540 -22.41 0.95 -29.33
N ASN A 541 -22.16 0.18 -30.40
CA ASN A 541 -21.04 -0.75 -30.45
C ASN A 541 -20.02 -0.25 -31.46
N GLN A 542 -18.89 0.27 -30.98
CA GLN A 542 -17.78 0.73 -31.80
C GLN A 542 -16.66 -0.31 -31.96
N ASP A 543 -16.84 -1.51 -31.43
CA ASP A 543 -15.82 -2.55 -31.44
C ASP A 543 -15.56 -3.07 -32.86
N VAL A 544 -14.26 -3.26 -33.11
CA VAL A 544 -13.77 -3.83 -34.37
C VAL A 544 -12.88 -5.03 -34.08
N THR A 545 -12.99 -6.06 -34.87
CA THR A 545 -12.06 -7.17 -34.91
C THR A 545 -11.06 -6.98 -36.04
N TRP A 546 -9.80 -7.35 -35.79
CA TRP A 546 -8.73 -7.21 -36.77
C TRP A 546 -8.30 -8.55 -37.34
N SER A 547 -8.03 -8.59 -38.63
CA SER A 547 -7.52 -9.77 -39.31
C SER A 547 -6.42 -9.42 -40.28
N SER A 548 -5.51 -10.36 -40.53
CA SER A 548 -4.47 -10.29 -41.57
C SER A 548 -4.72 -11.32 -42.66
N SER A 549 -4.64 -10.87 -43.90
CA SER A 549 -4.74 -11.80 -45.08
C SER A 549 -3.55 -12.76 -45.16
N ASN A 550 -2.43 -12.45 -44.48
CA ASN A 550 -1.25 -13.30 -44.46
C ASN A 550 -0.44 -13.08 -43.20
N THR A 551 -0.70 -13.89 -42.19
CA THR A 551 -0.03 -13.82 -40.89
C THR A 551 1.45 -14.21 -40.93
N SER A 552 1.91 -14.88 -41.99
CA SER A 552 3.34 -15.15 -42.21
C SER A 552 4.11 -13.92 -42.69
N VAL A 553 3.41 -12.87 -43.17
CA VAL A 553 3.99 -11.59 -43.59
C VAL A 553 3.80 -10.53 -42.53
N ALA A 554 2.58 -10.38 -42.03
CA ALA A 554 2.28 -9.44 -40.92
C ALA A 554 1.14 -9.99 -40.07
N THR A 555 1.28 -9.89 -38.76
CA THR A 555 0.21 -10.15 -37.80
C THR A 555 -0.41 -8.84 -37.33
N VAL A 556 -1.63 -8.88 -36.82
CA VAL A 556 -2.30 -7.72 -36.22
C VAL A 556 -2.93 -8.13 -34.91
N ALA A 557 -2.71 -7.32 -33.86
CA ALA A 557 -3.36 -7.44 -32.59
C ALA A 557 -4.73 -6.72 -32.58
N GLN A 558 -5.59 -7.01 -31.62
CA GLN A 558 -6.95 -6.43 -31.54
C GLN A 558 -6.98 -4.93 -31.26
N ASN A 559 -5.89 -4.34 -30.81
CA ASN A 559 -5.72 -2.89 -30.71
C ASN A 559 -5.21 -2.22 -31.99
N GLY A 560 -5.19 -2.97 -33.12
CA GLY A 560 -4.74 -2.46 -34.43
C GLY A 560 -3.22 -2.38 -34.61
N VAL A 561 -2.42 -2.86 -33.63
CA VAL A 561 -0.97 -2.93 -33.74
C VAL A 561 -0.58 -4.06 -34.69
N VAL A 562 0.06 -3.69 -35.80
CA VAL A 562 0.54 -4.59 -36.84
C VAL A 562 2.01 -4.86 -36.65
N THR A 563 2.40 -6.13 -36.58
CA THR A 563 3.81 -6.57 -36.47
C THR A 563 4.26 -7.21 -37.81
N GLY A 564 5.36 -6.73 -38.37
CA GLY A 564 5.98 -7.30 -39.58
C GLY A 564 6.71 -8.62 -39.25
N VAL A 565 6.27 -9.73 -39.79
CA VAL A 565 6.83 -11.07 -39.55
C VAL A 565 7.90 -11.43 -40.60
N ALA A 566 7.59 -11.24 -41.89
CA ALA A 566 8.51 -11.46 -42.97
C ALA A 566 8.27 -10.46 -44.10
N ALA A 567 9.28 -10.28 -44.97
CA ALA A 567 9.15 -9.39 -46.12
C ALA A 567 8.02 -9.83 -47.06
N GLY A 568 7.19 -8.89 -47.45
CA GLY A 568 6.02 -9.17 -48.30
C GLY A 568 4.94 -8.10 -48.13
N THR A 569 3.72 -8.46 -48.51
CA THR A 569 2.55 -7.58 -48.38
C THR A 569 1.38 -8.35 -47.77
N ALA A 570 0.75 -7.78 -46.75
CA ALA A 570 -0.46 -8.32 -46.16
C ALA A 570 -1.55 -7.24 -46.12
N LYS A 571 -2.80 -7.63 -46.26
CA LYS A 571 -3.97 -6.78 -46.10
C LYS A 571 -4.47 -6.93 -44.67
N ILE A 572 -4.47 -5.86 -43.91
CA ILE A 572 -4.97 -5.80 -42.53
C ILE A 572 -6.39 -5.23 -42.61
N THR A 573 -7.36 -5.99 -42.11
CA THR A 573 -8.79 -5.65 -42.19
C THR A 573 -9.38 -5.46 -40.80
N ALA A 574 -10.03 -4.34 -40.55
CA ALA A 574 -10.94 -4.09 -39.45
C ALA A 574 -12.35 -4.51 -39.85
N THR A 575 -13.03 -5.24 -38.98
CA THR A 575 -14.44 -5.63 -39.17
C THR A 575 -15.23 -5.20 -37.93
N THR A 576 -16.31 -4.44 -38.07
CA THR A 576 -17.13 -4.02 -36.92
C THR A 576 -17.89 -5.20 -36.35
N SER A 577 -18.01 -5.26 -35.02
CA SER A 577 -18.80 -6.30 -34.32
C SER A 577 -20.30 -6.13 -34.59
N ASP A 578 -20.77 -4.88 -34.73
CA ASP A 578 -22.14 -4.57 -35.18
C ASP A 578 -22.14 -4.28 -36.67
N GLY A 579 -23.03 -4.93 -37.40
CA GLY A 579 -23.25 -4.74 -38.84
C GLY A 579 -22.18 -5.36 -39.76
N GLY A 580 -21.03 -5.86 -39.27
CA GLY A 580 -20.01 -6.55 -40.07
C GLY A 580 -19.33 -5.70 -41.16
N TYR A 581 -19.34 -4.39 -41.04
CA TYR A 581 -18.67 -3.48 -42.01
C TYR A 581 -17.16 -3.65 -41.94
N THR A 582 -16.50 -3.55 -43.12
CA THR A 582 -15.05 -3.76 -43.22
C THR A 582 -14.32 -2.59 -43.84
N ALA A 583 -13.12 -2.28 -43.31
CA ALA A 583 -12.14 -1.41 -43.94
C ALA A 583 -10.74 -2.03 -43.84
N SER A 584 -9.84 -1.67 -44.77
CA SER A 584 -8.55 -2.36 -44.80
C SER A 584 -7.39 -1.44 -45.15
N CYS A 585 -6.24 -1.73 -44.57
CA CYS A 585 -4.94 -1.14 -44.87
C CYS A 585 -4.01 -2.19 -45.47
N THR A 586 -3.31 -1.83 -46.55
CA THR A 586 -2.28 -2.68 -47.12
C THR A 586 -0.93 -2.41 -46.44
N VAL A 587 -0.42 -3.41 -45.72
CA VAL A 587 0.86 -3.29 -45.02
C VAL A 587 1.96 -3.98 -45.84
N LYS A 588 2.98 -3.20 -46.19
CA LYS A 588 4.20 -3.69 -46.81
C LYS A 588 5.27 -3.88 -45.76
N VAL A 589 5.76 -5.10 -45.60
CA VAL A 589 6.85 -5.42 -44.71
C VAL A 589 8.16 -5.49 -45.50
N ASN A 590 9.13 -4.67 -45.14
CA ASN A 590 10.47 -4.68 -45.73
C ASN A 590 11.45 -5.36 -44.77
N THR A 591 12.57 -5.89 -45.30
CA THR A 591 13.67 -6.41 -44.50
C THR A 591 14.30 -5.27 -43.67
N ASN A 592 14.58 -5.55 -42.38
CA ASN A 592 15.27 -4.59 -41.51
C ASN A 592 16.77 -4.55 -41.78
N GLU A 593 17.43 -3.42 -41.48
CA GLU A 593 18.90 -3.36 -41.35
C GLU A 593 19.36 -4.15 -40.15
N THR A 594 20.40 -4.98 -40.37
CA THR A 594 20.99 -5.76 -39.29
C THR A 594 22.22 -5.01 -38.73
N LYS A 595 22.20 -4.68 -37.44
CA LYS A 595 23.32 -4.05 -36.77
C LYS A 595 24.06 -5.05 -35.89
N CYS A 596 25.38 -4.94 -35.82
CA CYS A 596 26.19 -5.83 -35.01
C CYS A 596 27.09 -5.06 -34.03
N VAL A 597 27.54 -5.76 -33.00
CA VAL A 597 28.48 -5.24 -32.01
C VAL A 597 29.76 -6.08 -32.04
N PRO A 598 30.78 -5.67 -32.76
CA PRO A 598 32.08 -6.36 -32.76
C PRO A 598 32.95 -5.91 -31.57
N VAL A 599 33.44 -6.88 -30.78
CA VAL A 599 34.19 -6.64 -29.56
C VAL A 599 35.54 -7.40 -29.63
N ALA A 600 36.64 -6.72 -29.41
CA ALA A 600 37.97 -7.31 -29.36
C ALA A 600 38.12 -8.21 -28.13
N ASN A 601 38.70 -9.40 -28.31
CA ASN A 601 39.14 -10.33 -27.29
C ASN A 601 40.60 -10.10 -26.87
N SER A 602 41.01 -10.68 -25.76
CA SER A 602 42.37 -10.54 -25.23
C SER A 602 43.44 -11.18 -26.12
N ASP A 603 43.10 -12.16 -26.94
CA ASP A 603 43.93 -12.86 -27.91
C ASP A 603 44.04 -12.17 -29.27
N GLY A 604 43.34 -11.06 -29.46
CA GLY A 604 43.24 -10.30 -30.71
C GLY A 604 42.10 -10.72 -31.63
N SER A 605 41.42 -11.83 -31.38
CA SER A 605 40.23 -12.21 -32.09
C SER A 605 39.10 -11.21 -31.86
N VAL A 606 38.03 -11.22 -32.66
CA VAL A 606 36.88 -10.36 -32.52
C VAL A 606 35.60 -11.19 -32.37
N THR A 607 34.87 -10.97 -31.33
CA THR A 607 33.51 -11.52 -31.15
C THR A 607 32.51 -10.52 -31.66
N ILE A 608 31.68 -10.93 -32.60
CA ILE A 608 30.59 -10.16 -33.20
C ILE A 608 29.30 -10.71 -32.62
N SER A 609 28.43 -9.86 -32.11
CA SER A 609 27.08 -10.19 -31.66
C SER A 609 26.05 -9.30 -32.32
N TRP A 610 24.85 -9.83 -32.52
CA TRP A 610 23.70 -9.10 -33.09
C TRP A 610 22.40 -9.62 -32.45
N ASP A 611 21.34 -8.87 -32.66
CA ASP A 611 20.03 -9.26 -32.18
C ASP A 611 19.38 -10.28 -33.11
N THR A 612 18.53 -11.18 -32.60
CA THR A 612 17.73 -12.07 -33.42
C THR A 612 16.78 -11.26 -34.28
N LEU A 613 16.59 -11.73 -35.55
CA LEU A 613 15.52 -11.23 -36.41
C LEU A 613 14.55 -12.37 -36.67
N ASP A 614 13.25 -12.07 -36.57
CA ASP A 614 12.21 -13.08 -36.82
C ASP A 614 12.12 -13.48 -38.27
N GLY A 615 11.82 -14.74 -38.51
CA GLY A 615 11.62 -15.28 -39.85
C GLY A 615 12.87 -15.48 -40.70
N VAL A 616 14.09 -15.21 -40.17
CA VAL A 616 15.35 -15.39 -40.90
C VAL A 616 15.74 -16.88 -41.02
N ASN A 617 16.46 -17.19 -42.08
CA ASN A 617 17.06 -18.52 -42.27
C ASN A 617 18.52 -18.59 -41.83
N GLY A 618 19.13 -17.42 -41.52
CA GLY A 618 20.48 -17.32 -41.06
C GLY A 618 21.12 -15.98 -41.38
N TYR A 619 22.47 -15.92 -41.26
CA TYR A 619 23.20 -14.66 -41.36
C TYR A 619 24.50 -14.82 -42.14
N TYR A 620 24.88 -13.81 -42.91
CA TYR A 620 26.22 -13.62 -43.45
C TYR A 620 27.00 -12.64 -42.58
N VAL A 621 28.24 -12.97 -42.26
CA VAL A 621 29.15 -12.13 -41.51
C VAL A 621 30.20 -11.57 -42.46
N TYR A 622 30.31 -10.26 -42.52
CA TYR A 622 31.31 -9.56 -43.34
C TYR A 622 32.34 -8.88 -42.47
N ARG A 623 33.59 -8.85 -42.92
CA ARG A 623 34.68 -8.09 -42.35
C ARG A 623 35.28 -7.21 -43.43
N ASN A 624 35.28 -5.89 -43.21
CA ASN A 624 35.81 -4.89 -44.18
C ASN A 624 35.18 -5.02 -45.60
N GLY A 625 33.96 -5.53 -45.73
CA GLY A 625 33.27 -5.79 -46.97
C GLY A 625 33.35 -7.24 -47.51
N ASP A 626 34.29 -8.03 -47.01
CA ASP A 626 34.48 -9.43 -47.40
C ASP A 626 33.62 -10.36 -46.55
N CYS A 627 32.83 -11.24 -47.19
CA CYS A 627 32.06 -12.29 -46.49
C CYS A 627 32.99 -13.34 -45.90
N ILE A 628 33.08 -13.40 -44.57
CA ILE A 628 33.97 -14.33 -43.86
C ILE A 628 33.25 -15.56 -43.30
N LYS A 629 31.91 -15.50 -43.17
CA LYS A 629 31.12 -16.61 -42.61
C LYS A 629 29.68 -16.58 -43.05
N LEU A 630 29.14 -17.74 -43.42
CA LEU A 630 27.72 -18.03 -43.53
C LEU A 630 27.28 -18.84 -42.29
N ILE A 631 26.28 -18.35 -41.57
CA ILE A 631 25.62 -18.99 -40.44
C ILE A 631 24.23 -19.41 -40.88
N LYS A 632 23.95 -20.72 -40.92
CA LYS A 632 22.69 -21.32 -41.39
C LYS A 632 21.66 -21.50 -40.25
N ASP A 633 22.03 -21.24 -39.04
CA ASP A 633 21.19 -21.32 -37.84
C ASP A 633 20.67 -19.92 -37.48
N ALA A 634 19.35 -19.74 -37.59
CA ALA A 634 18.66 -18.50 -37.32
C ALA A 634 18.75 -18.05 -35.82
N ALA A 635 18.92 -19.01 -34.91
CA ALA A 635 19.07 -18.75 -33.50
C ALA A 635 20.47 -18.26 -33.07
N THR A 636 21.46 -18.42 -33.99
CA THR A 636 22.83 -17.97 -33.72
C THR A 636 22.92 -16.45 -33.82
N THR A 637 23.25 -15.80 -32.72
CA THR A 637 23.41 -14.33 -32.63
C THR A 637 24.83 -13.90 -32.29
N LYS A 638 25.79 -14.82 -32.44
CA LYS A 638 27.20 -14.56 -32.08
C LYS A 638 28.16 -15.38 -32.95
N TYR A 639 29.24 -14.70 -33.36
CA TYR A 639 30.33 -15.35 -34.09
C TYR A 639 31.68 -14.80 -33.58
N THR A 640 32.71 -15.64 -33.50
CA THR A 640 34.06 -15.16 -33.16
C THR A 640 35.00 -15.37 -34.35
N ASP A 641 35.46 -14.24 -34.88
CA ASP A 641 36.48 -14.23 -35.93
C ASP A 641 37.88 -14.40 -35.29
N THR A 642 38.39 -15.59 -35.31
CA THR A 642 39.69 -15.96 -34.80
C THR A 642 40.85 -15.61 -35.77
N THR A 643 40.51 -15.17 -36.97
CA THR A 643 41.50 -14.74 -37.99
C THR A 643 41.86 -13.24 -37.87
N ALA A 644 41.02 -12.50 -37.08
CA ALA A 644 41.28 -11.08 -36.80
C ALA A 644 42.46 -10.87 -35.88
N ASN A 645 43.16 -9.70 -36.03
CA ASN A 645 44.16 -9.22 -35.11
C ASN A 645 43.87 -7.77 -34.72
N ALA A 646 42.84 -7.64 -33.88
CA ALA A 646 42.31 -6.34 -33.47
C ALA A 646 43.31 -5.47 -32.69
N GLY A 647 44.33 -6.06 -32.10
CA GLY A 647 45.41 -5.32 -31.44
C GLY A 647 46.32 -4.54 -32.39
N LYS A 648 46.39 -4.94 -33.64
CA LYS A 648 47.24 -4.35 -34.68
C LYS A 648 46.45 -3.60 -35.74
N THR A 649 45.28 -4.13 -36.15
CA THR A 649 44.52 -3.61 -37.31
C THR A 649 43.12 -3.20 -36.87
N SER A 650 42.60 -2.12 -37.46
CA SER A 650 41.19 -1.72 -37.27
C SER A 650 40.30 -2.48 -38.26
N TYR A 651 39.20 -3.04 -37.74
CA TYR A 651 38.20 -3.70 -38.53
C TYR A 651 36.82 -3.07 -38.30
N TYR A 652 35.99 -3.14 -39.38
CA TYR A 652 34.53 -3.05 -39.20
C TYR A 652 33.88 -4.37 -39.63
N TYR A 653 32.73 -4.65 -39.05
CA TYR A 653 31.91 -5.82 -39.36
C TYR A 653 30.52 -5.40 -39.76
N GLU A 654 29.90 -6.23 -40.57
CA GLU A 654 28.53 -6.10 -41.04
C GLU A 654 27.85 -7.46 -40.94
N ILE A 655 26.57 -7.51 -40.55
CA ILE A 655 25.76 -8.73 -40.52
C ILE A 655 24.60 -8.54 -41.46
N CYS A 656 24.43 -9.47 -42.40
CA CYS A 656 23.32 -9.50 -43.33
C CYS A 656 22.47 -10.72 -43.07
N ALA A 657 21.23 -10.55 -42.60
CA ALA A 657 20.28 -11.66 -42.48
C ALA A 657 19.74 -12.07 -43.85
N TYR A 658 19.48 -13.36 -44.06
CA TYR A 658 18.83 -13.84 -45.26
C TYR A 658 17.55 -14.59 -44.94
N TYR A 659 16.56 -14.39 -45.86
CA TYR A 659 15.23 -14.98 -45.78
C TYR A 659 15.03 -15.83 -47.05
N LYS A 660 14.70 -17.12 -46.89
CA LYS A 660 14.33 -17.99 -48.00
C LYS A 660 12.83 -18.13 -48.09
N GLY A 661 12.21 -17.47 -49.08
CA GLY A 661 10.84 -17.69 -49.47
C GLY A 661 10.72 -18.80 -50.50
N THR A 662 9.49 -19.04 -50.98
CA THR A 662 9.18 -20.04 -52.03
C THR A 662 9.68 -19.64 -53.41
N GLY A 663 10.28 -18.48 -53.61
CA GLY A 663 10.74 -18.00 -54.95
C GLY A 663 12.15 -17.41 -54.96
N SER A 664 12.56 -16.61 -53.95
CA SER A 664 13.88 -15.94 -53.94
C SER A 664 14.40 -15.75 -52.55
N THR A 665 15.73 -15.64 -52.42
CA THR A 665 16.36 -15.25 -51.15
C THR A 665 16.37 -13.72 -51.04
N VAL A 666 15.84 -13.20 -49.93
CA VAL A 666 15.82 -11.77 -49.60
C VAL A 666 16.85 -11.52 -48.51
N TYR A 667 17.51 -10.38 -48.55
CA TYR A 667 18.59 -10.00 -47.62
C TYR A 667 18.17 -8.78 -46.82
N SER A 668 18.57 -8.72 -45.54
CA SER A 668 18.46 -7.49 -44.76
C SER A 668 19.42 -6.43 -45.27
N GLY A 669 19.12 -5.17 -44.99
CA GLY A 669 20.13 -4.13 -44.94
C GLY A 669 21.19 -4.44 -43.88
N TYR A 670 22.36 -3.82 -43.99
CA TYR A 670 23.44 -3.93 -43.02
C TYR A 670 24.17 -2.61 -42.80
N ASP A 671 24.71 -2.41 -41.57
CA ASP A 671 25.38 -1.19 -41.23
C ASP A 671 26.81 -1.48 -40.72
N LYS A 672 27.77 -0.61 -41.03
CA LYS A 672 29.17 -0.73 -40.65
C LYS A 672 29.38 -0.51 -39.14
N SER A 673 29.82 -1.57 -38.43
CA SER A 673 30.11 -1.49 -37.00
C SER A 673 31.60 -1.70 -36.72
N TYR A 674 32.24 -0.69 -36.16
CA TYR A 674 33.67 -0.76 -35.82
C TYR A 674 33.92 -1.51 -34.53
N VAL A 675 35.07 -2.21 -34.46
CA VAL A 675 35.50 -3.00 -33.29
C VAL A 675 35.57 -2.13 -32.04
N ARG A 676 34.93 -2.62 -30.97
CA ARG A 676 34.96 -2.05 -29.62
C ARG A 676 36.02 -2.75 -28.78
N TYR A 677 36.80 -1.96 -28.05
CA TYR A 677 37.81 -2.44 -27.08
C TYR A 677 37.27 -2.21 -25.67
N PRO A 678 36.83 -3.24 -24.97
CA PRO A 678 36.13 -3.10 -23.67
C PRO A 678 36.98 -2.42 -22.60
N VAL A 679 36.31 -1.67 -21.74
CA VAL A 679 36.84 -1.17 -20.47
C VAL A 679 36.12 -1.88 -19.33
N ASN A 680 36.81 -2.78 -18.66
CA ASN A 680 36.26 -3.59 -17.57
C ASN A 680 36.49 -2.91 -16.22
N TYR A 681 35.44 -2.61 -15.51
CA TYR A 681 35.47 -2.00 -14.18
C TYR A 681 35.25 -3.04 -13.09
N ALA A 682 36.29 -3.34 -12.32
CA ALA A 682 36.18 -4.19 -11.14
C ALA A 682 35.71 -3.35 -9.94
N LEU A 683 34.39 -3.18 -9.79
CA LEU A 683 33.77 -2.28 -8.83
C LEU A 683 33.61 -2.87 -7.42
N LYS A 684 33.72 -4.20 -7.27
CA LYS A 684 33.54 -4.93 -6.00
C LYS A 684 32.25 -4.57 -5.25
N GLY A 685 31.13 -4.57 -5.98
CA GLY A 685 29.81 -4.23 -5.45
C GLY A 685 29.56 -2.73 -5.31
N GLY A 686 30.22 -1.92 -6.08
CA GLY A 686 29.90 -0.50 -6.31
C GLY A 686 29.20 -0.30 -7.65
N THR A 687 28.62 0.87 -7.85
CA THR A 687 28.03 1.32 -9.12
C THR A 687 29.00 2.23 -9.85
N ASN A 688 29.18 2.03 -11.15
CA ASN A 688 30.10 2.84 -11.95
C ASN A 688 29.52 4.26 -12.16
N ASN A 689 30.37 5.20 -12.45
CA ASN A 689 29.95 6.50 -12.95
C ASN A 689 29.55 6.35 -14.43
N SER A 690 28.39 6.83 -14.81
CA SER A 690 27.86 6.73 -16.18
C SER A 690 28.71 7.46 -17.24
N GLY A 691 29.47 8.47 -16.82
CA GLY A 691 30.43 9.17 -17.70
C GLY A 691 31.72 8.41 -17.99
N ASN A 692 31.93 7.24 -17.34
CA ASN A 692 33.12 6.44 -17.62
C ASN A 692 32.94 5.63 -18.91
N PRO A 693 33.96 5.57 -19.82
CA PRO A 693 33.81 4.85 -21.09
C PRO A 693 33.68 3.34 -20.85
N SER A 694 32.67 2.71 -21.46
CA SER A 694 32.47 1.27 -21.39
C SER A 694 33.33 0.51 -22.43
N TYR A 695 33.75 1.19 -23.47
CA TYR A 695 34.62 0.68 -24.52
C TYR A 695 35.32 1.84 -25.24
N PHE A 696 36.36 1.53 -26.02
CA PHE A 696 36.98 2.41 -26.99
C PHE A 696 36.64 1.93 -28.40
N THR A 697 36.63 2.83 -29.37
CA THR A 697 36.51 2.51 -30.80
C THR A 697 37.76 2.97 -31.56
N ALA A 698 37.88 2.62 -32.84
CA ALA A 698 38.98 3.07 -33.70
C ALA A 698 39.14 4.60 -33.67
N ASN A 699 38.03 5.32 -33.71
CA ASN A 699 38.01 6.80 -33.75
C ASN A 699 38.38 7.45 -32.40
N SER A 700 38.36 6.68 -31.30
CA SER A 700 38.71 7.17 -29.97
C SER A 700 40.15 6.90 -29.55
N ILE A 701 40.92 6.15 -30.38
CA ILE A 701 42.30 5.77 -30.05
C ILE A 701 43.14 7.04 -29.87
N GLY A 702 43.92 7.10 -28.78
CA GLY A 702 44.68 8.28 -28.38
C GLY A 702 43.92 9.28 -27.51
N THR A 703 42.60 9.23 -27.45
CA THR A 703 41.80 10.11 -26.59
C THR A 703 41.96 9.71 -25.13
N THR A 704 42.17 10.71 -24.26
CA THR A 704 42.25 10.47 -22.81
C THR A 704 40.94 10.84 -22.11
N TYR A 705 40.37 9.89 -21.39
CA TYR A 705 39.13 10.01 -20.63
C TYR A 705 39.44 10.15 -19.13
N THR A 706 38.97 11.23 -18.52
CA THR A 706 39.04 11.39 -17.07
C THR A 706 38.01 10.46 -16.43
N LEU A 707 38.41 9.68 -15.43
CA LEU A 707 37.54 8.72 -14.78
C LEU A 707 36.70 9.36 -13.67
N GLY A 708 35.40 9.34 -13.82
CA GLY A 708 34.43 9.74 -12.79
C GLY A 708 34.45 8.76 -11.61
N ASN A 709 34.17 9.26 -10.43
CA ASN A 709 34.13 8.45 -9.22
C ASN A 709 32.91 7.53 -9.19
N PRO A 710 33.06 6.24 -8.88
CA PRO A 710 31.97 5.31 -8.66
C PRO A 710 31.38 5.50 -7.26
N THR A 711 30.20 4.94 -7.01
CA THR A 711 29.55 4.98 -5.71
C THR A 711 29.46 3.59 -5.08
N LYS A 712 29.48 3.53 -3.74
CA LYS A 712 29.23 2.30 -2.98
C LYS A 712 28.72 2.66 -1.59
N LYS A 713 27.50 2.23 -1.29
CA LYS A 713 26.85 2.52 0.00
C LYS A 713 27.70 2.05 1.18
N GLY A 714 28.04 2.98 2.07
CA GLY A 714 28.83 2.69 3.26
C GLY A 714 30.34 2.60 3.05
N TYR A 715 30.83 3.02 1.91
CA TYR A 715 32.26 3.06 1.58
C TYR A 715 32.62 4.40 0.94
N THR A 716 33.83 4.83 1.15
CA THR A 716 34.43 5.99 0.49
C THR A 716 35.37 5.52 -0.62
N PHE A 717 35.20 6.07 -1.79
CA PHE A 717 36.05 5.77 -2.93
C PHE A 717 37.49 6.27 -2.65
N ALA A 718 38.44 5.38 -2.78
CA ALA A 718 39.85 5.66 -2.51
C ALA A 718 40.69 5.88 -3.78
N GLY A 719 40.15 5.58 -4.95
CA GLY A 719 40.79 5.82 -6.25
C GLY A 719 40.65 4.66 -7.21
N TRP A 720 40.83 4.97 -8.47
CA TRP A 720 40.98 4.02 -9.55
C TRP A 720 42.41 3.50 -9.66
N TYR A 721 42.56 2.25 -10.06
CA TYR A 721 43.89 1.58 -10.25
C TYR A 721 43.86 0.76 -11.54
N SER A 722 45.00 0.69 -12.25
CA SER A 722 45.17 -0.12 -13.46
C SER A 722 45.49 -1.59 -13.15
N ASP A 723 45.73 -1.94 -11.90
CA ASP A 723 46.07 -3.28 -11.45
C ASP A 723 45.25 -3.75 -10.25
N SER A 724 44.99 -5.05 -10.16
CA SER A 724 44.22 -5.68 -9.11
C SER A 724 44.86 -5.65 -7.71
N SER A 725 46.16 -5.39 -7.62
CA SER A 725 46.92 -5.25 -6.39
C SER A 725 46.89 -3.83 -5.82
N TYR A 726 46.26 -2.89 -6.52
CA TYR A 726 46.12 -1.47 -6.14
C TYR A 726 47.46 -0.74 -5.95
N LYS A 727 48.46 -1.02 -6.82
CA LYS A 727 49.78 -0.35 -6.78
C LYS A 727 49.80 0.90 -7.66
N ASN A 728 49.21 0.81 -8.86
CA ASN A 728 49.28 1.85 -9.87
C ASN A 728 47.95 2.63 -9.90
N LYS A 729 47.89 3.75 -9.16
CA LYS A 729 46.69 4.63 -9.13
C LYS A 729 46.62 5.44 -10.42
N ILE A 730 45.37 5.54 -10.97
CA ILE A 730 45.10 6.30 -12.18
C ILE A 730 43.94 7.26 -11.95
N THR A 731 43.86 8.32 -12.74
CA THR A 731 42.75 9.28 -12.76
C THR A 731 42.08 9.37 -14.13
N SER A 732 42.75 8.81 -15.13
CA SER A 732 42.30 8.81 -16.52
C SER A 732 42.72 7.54 -17.25
N LEU A 733 42.10 7.28 -18.38
CA LEU A 733 42.44 6.23 -19.33
C LEU A 733 42.68 6.82 -20.71
N THR A 734 43.76 6.47 -21.36
CA THR A 734 43.97 6.76 -22.78
C THR A 734 43.50 5.56 -23.60
N ALA A 735 42.62 5.80 -24.55
CA ALA A 735 42.09 4.78 -25.43
C ALA A 735 43.15 4.12 -26.28
N GLN A 736 43.20 2.80 -26.26
CA GLN A 736 44.15 1.96 -26.97
C GLN A 736 43.43 0.77 -27.61
N ARG A 737 44.06 0.14 -28.64
CA ARG A 737 43.58 -1.09 -29.26
C ARG A 737 43.74 -2.32 -28.38
N LYS A 738 43.27 -2.22 -27.13
CA LYS A 738 43.31 -3.34 -26.16
C LYS A 738 42.23 -3.16 -25.09
N ILE A 739 41.87 -4.29 -24.47
CA ILE A 739 41.00 -4.31 -23.31
C ILE A 739 41.67 -3.58 -22.14
N ALA A 740 40.98 -2.63 -21.55
CA ALA A 740 41.43 -1.94 -20.36
C ALA A 740 40.75 -2.53 -19.11
N ASN A 741 41.52 -2.84 -18.07
CA ASN A 741 40.97 -3.28 -16.79
C ASN A 741 41.23 -2.19 -15.74
N VAL A 742 40.17 -1.81 -15.03
CA VAL A 742 40.19 -0.72 -14.05
C VAL A 742 39.61 -1.20 -12.74
N TYR A 743 40.28 -0.96 -11.64
CA TYR A 743 39.93 -1.50 -10.34
C TYR A 743 39.56 -0.36 -9.36
N ALA A 744 38.39 -0.40 -8.82
CA ALA A 744 37.94 0.53 -7.78
C ALA A 744 38.43 0.10 -6.41
N LYS A 745 39.13 0.97 -5.71
CA LYS A 745 39.55 0.76 -4.32
C LYS A 745 38.62 1.48 -3.38
N TRP A 746 38.19 0.78 -2.35
CA TRP A 746 37.23 1.27 -1.39
C TRP A 746 37.77 1.29 0.03
N THR A 747 37.43 2.34 0.76
CA THR A 747 37.69 2.41 2.20
C THR A 747 36.36 2.33 2.92
N GLU A 748 36.19 1.34 3.78
CA GLU A 748 34.98 1.14 4.53
C GLU A 748 34.73 2.29 5.50
N ASN A 749 33.54 2.88 5.42
CA ASN A 749 33.15 3.99 6.27
C ASN A 749 32.99 3.54 7.72
N LYS A 750 33.34 4.43 8.61
CA LYS A 750 33.21 4.22 10.05
C LYS A 750 32.28 5.27 10.64
N TYR A 751 31.51 4.88 11.62
CA TYR A 751 30.60 5.77 12.33
C TYR A 751 30.73 5.63 13.83
N THR A 752 30.07 6.50 14.56
CA THR A 752 30.08 6.52 16.03
C THR A 752 28.62 6.44 16.51
N ILE A 753 28.36 5.73 17.60
CA ILE A 753 27.10 5.77 18.31
C ILE A 753 27.30 6.58 19.59
N SER A 754 26.44 7.54 19.81
CA SER A 754 26.38 8.34 21.04
C SER A 754 25.08 8.05 21.78
N PHE A 755 25.18 7.62 23.01
CA PHE A 755 23.99 7.32 23.82
C PHE A 755 23.54 8.57 24.56
N GLN A 756 22.24 8.87 24.47
CA GLN A 756 21.59 9.99 25.13
C GLN A 756 20.68 9.46 26.24
N GLY A 757 20.74 10.05 27.40
CA GLY A 757 19.98 9.58 28.57
C GLY A 757 18.50 9.92 28.54
N ASN A 758 18.08 10.83 27.66
CA ASN A 758 16.71 11.26 27.41
C ASN A 758 15.92 11.47 28.72
N GLY A 759 16.35 12.49 29.46
CA GLY A 759 15.79 12.79 30.79
C GLY A 759 16.18 11.79 31.90
N SER A 760 17.28 11.04 31.74
CA SER A 760 17.84 10.23 32.84
C SER A 760 18.20 11.07 34.05
N SER A 761 18.00 10.51 35.25
CA SER A 761 18.36 11.16 36.51
C SER A 761 19.82 10.90 36.96
N SER A 762 20.46 9.88 36.39
CA SER A 762 21.87 9.53 36.65
C SER A 762 22.39 8.51 35.66
N GLY A 763 23.68 8.30 35.64
CA GLY A 763 24.41 7.38 34.79
C GLY A 763 25.00 8.10 33.57
N SER A 764 25.94 7.44 32.95
CA SER A 764 26.59 7.88 31.72
C SER A 764 26.95 6.68 30.86
N MET A 765 27.19 6.90 29.59
CA MET A 765 27.63 5.87 28.68
C MET A 765 28.70 6.40 27.72
N SER A 766 29.70 5.62 27.51
CA SER A 766 30.74 5.91 26.54
C SER A 766 30.22 5.71 25.13
N LYS A 767 30.66 6.53 24.20
CA LYS A 767 30.38 6.37 22.78
C LYS A 767 30.99 5.07 22.25
N MET A 768 30.31 4.40 21.33
CA MET A 768 30.89 3.33 20.54
C MET A 768 31.49 3.97 19.28
N THR A 769 32.79 3.95 19.14
CA THR A 769 33.52 4.69 18.07
C THR A 769 34.14 3.76 17.04
N LYS A 770 34.45 4.30 15.89
CA LYS A 770 35.15 3.58 14.80
C LYS A 770 34.42 2.31 14.32
N LEU A 771 33.08 2.30 14.41
CA LEU A 771 32.23 1.18 13.98
C LEU A 771 32.25 1.10 12.45
N LYS A 772 32.62 -0.03 11.90
CA LYS A 772 32.66 -0.27 10.46
C LYS A 772 31.24 -0.49 9.94
N TYR A 773 30.92 0.06 8.77
CA TYR A 773 29.59 0.00 8.19
C TYR A 773 29.05 -1.43 8.02
N SER A 774 29.85 -2.35 7.48
CA SER A 774 29.41 -3.71 7.18
C SER A 774 29.37 -4.66 8.39
N LYS A 775 30.00 -4.27 9.50
CA LYS A 775 30.16 -5.16 10.67
C LYS A 775 29.02 -4.96 11.67
N SER A 776 28.51 -6.09 12.17
CA SER A 776 27.55 -6.07 13.28
C SER A 776 28.23 -5.81 14.62
N TYR A 777 27.55 -5.05 15.48
CA TYR A 777 28.01 -4.71 16.83
C TYR A 777 26.86 -4.85 17.81
N THR A 778 27.15 -5.28 19.01
CA THR A 778 26.18 -5.30 20.09
C THR A 778 26.17 -3.95 20.82
N LEU A 779 25.01 -3.31 20.94
CA LEU A 779 24.85 -2.07 21.70
C LEU A 779 25.30 -2.28 23.16
N THR A 780 26.01 -1.32 23.69
CA THR A 780 26.45 -1.30 25.09
C THR A 780 25.21 -1.35 26.00
N LYS A 781 25.25 -2.19 27.03
CA LYS A 781 24.17 -2.27 28.03
C LYS A 781 23.87 -0.87 28.59
N ASN A 782 22.58 -0.53 28.67
CA ASN A 782 22.16 0.76 29.23
C ASN A 782 22.77 1.03 30.61
N GLY A 783 23.47 2.14 30.74
CA GLY A 783 24.05 2.66 31.98
C GLY A 783 23.24 3.79 32.61
N PHE A 784 22.23 4.35 31.91
CA PHE A 784 21.40 5.43 32.44
C PHE A 784 20.33 4.89 33.39
N LYS A 785 19.91 5.73 34.31
CA LYS A 785 18.82 5.46 35.25
C LYS A 785 17.87 6.67 35.26
N LYS A 786 16.56 6.44 35.33
CA LYS A 786 15.54 7.46 35.46
C LYS A 786 14.66 7.12 36.67
N LYS A 787 14.57 8.04 37.61
CA LYS A 787 13.84 7.81 38.87
C LYS A 787 12.37 7.56 38.56
N GLY A 788 11.84 6.38 38.92
CA GLY A 788 10.45 5.98 38.73
C GLY A 788 10.13 5.43 37.35
N TYR A 789 11.14 5.18 36.52
CA TYR A 789 10.97 4.59 35.19
C TYR A 789 11.85 3.35 35.03
N LYS A 790 11.45 2.45 34.13
CA LYS A 790 12.22 1.32 33.67
C LYS A 790 12.72 1.63 32.26
N PHE A 791 13.95 1.29 31.96
CA PHE A 791 14.48 1.42 30.60
C PHE A 791 13.72 0.51 29.64
N ASN A 792 13.24 1.07 28.54
CA ASN A 792 12.40 0.39 27.55
C ASN A 792 13.10 0.13 26.21
N GLY A 793 14.29 0.66 26.01
CA GLY A 793 15.07 0.45 24.79
C GLY A 793 15.76 1.74 24.34
N TRP A 794 16.37 1.68 23.19
CA TRP A 794 17.00 2.80 22.50
C TRP A 794 16.17 3.20 21.29
N ASN A 795 16.11 4.46 20.95
CA ASN A 795 15.47 4.95 19.74
C ASN A 795 16.35 5.95 19.02
N THR A 796 16.24 6.10 17.72
CA THR A 796 17.02 7.06 16.93
C THR A 796 16.53 8.49 17.10
N LYS A 797 15.28 8.71 17.53
CA LYS A 797 14.70 10.01 17.90
C LYS A 797 14.45 10.07 19.41
N SER A 798 14.43 11.28 19.98
CA SER A 798 14.26 11.47 21.44
C SER A 798 12.83 11.19 21.90
N ASP A 799 11.84 11.47 21.06
CA ASP A 799 10.42 11.24 21.24
C ASP A 799 10.01 9.76 21.18
N GLY A 800 10.83 8.90 20.61
CA GLY A 800 10.56 7.49 20.42
C GLY A 800 10.00 7.13 19.05
N SER A 801 9.68 8.09 18.16
CA SER A 801 9.11 7.88 16.82
C SER A 801 10.10 7.30 15.81
N GLY A 802 11.38 7.20 16.11
CA GLY A 802 12.39 6.63 15.22
C GLY A 802 12.59 5.14 15.48
N LYS A 803 13.52 4.53 14.73
CA LYS A 803 13.85 3.10 14.83
C LYS A 803 14.29 2.68 16.24
N THR A 804 13.61 1.70 16.79
CA THR A 804 13.82 1.20 18.15
C THR A 804 14.81 0.04 18.19
N TYR A 805 15.60 -0.03 19.28
CA TYR A 805 16.54 -1.11 19.52
C TYR A 805 16.45 -1.59 20.97
N LYS A 806 16.31 -2.90 21.17
CA LYS A 806 16.34 -3.51 22.51
C LYS A 806 17.70 -3.27 23.19
N ASN A 807 17.73 -3.34 24.52
CA ASN A 807 18.99 -3.29 25.28
C ASN A 807 19.93 -4.41 24.84
N LYS A 808 21.19 -4.08 24.52
CA LYS A 808 22.18 -5.01 23.93
C LYS A 808 21.79 -5.55 22.55
N ALA A 809 20.92 -4.87 21.79
CA ALA A 809 20.58 -5.28 20.43
C ALA A 809 21.83 -5.38 19.56
N SER A 810 21.81 -6.32 18.62
CA SER A 810 22.80 -6.35 17.54
C SER A 810 22.39 -5.32 16.48
N ILE A 811 23.34 -4.50 16.05
CA ILE A 811 23.11 -3.43 15.08
C ILE A 811 24.18 -3.47 13.99
N ALA A 812 23.78 -3.12 12.78
CA ALA A 812 24.70 -2.92 11.65
C ALA A 812 24.13 -1.82 10.74
N LYS A 813 25.00 -1.24 9.93
CA LYS A 813 24.60 -0.32 8.84
C LYS A 813 23.75 0.90 9.26
N LEU A 814 23.89 1.41 10.48
CA LEU A 814 23.06 2.53 10.99
C LEU A 814 23.21 3.84 10.21
N THR A 815 24.33 4.05 9.55
CA THR A 815 24.55 5.19 8.64
C THR A 815 25.66 4.85 7.69
N ALA A 816 25.45 5.16 6.42
CA ALA A 816 26.48 4.99 5.37
C ALA A 816 27.52 6.12 5.38
N THR A 817 27.26 7.25 6.02
CA THR A 817 28.10 8.44 6.01
C THR A 817 29.33 8.23 6.88
N ASN A 818 30.52 8.44 6.33
CA ASN A 818 31.78 8.32 7.07
C ASN A 818 31.88 9.38 8.17
N GLY A 819 32.30 8.97 9.35
CA GLY A 819 32.50 9.87 10.50
C GLY A 819 31.21 10.27 11.23
N LYS A 820 30.02 9.97 10.70
CA LYS A 820 28.74 10.39 11.29
C LYS A 820 28.54 9.80 12.69
N THR A 821 28.01 10.62 13.58
CA THR A 821 27.60 10.18 14.92
C THR A 821 26.08 9.98 14.92
N VAL A 822 25.66 8.74 15.09
CA VAL A 822 24.25 8.38 15.31
C VAL A 822 23.94 8.52 16.79
N LYS A 823 22.94 9.30 17.14
CA LYS A 823 22.45 9.44 18.51
C LYS A 823 21.41 8.36 18.77
N LEU A 824 21.49 7.67 19.89
CA LEU A 824 20.48 6.74 20.39
C LEU A 824 19.97 7.25 21.72
N TYR A 825 18.69 7.50 21.79
CA TYR A 825 18.00 8.07 22.95
C TYR A 825 17.37 6.97 23.78
N ALA A 826 17.59 7.00 25.07
CA ALA A 826 16.99 6.07 26.02
C ALA A 826 15.48 6.29 26.07
N GLN A 827 14.70 5.25 25.85
CA GLN A 827 13.25 5.27 26.06
C GLN A 827 12.89 4.74 27.44
N TRP A 828 11.86 5.30 28.03
CA TRP A 828 11.53 5.07 29.42
C TRP A 828 10.05 4.75 29.62
N LYS A 829 9.77 3.59 30.20
CA LYS A 829 8.40 3.21 30.62
C LYS A 829 8.22 3.49 32.11
N LYS A 830 7.14 4.16 32.47
CA LYS A 830 6.81 4.49 33.89
C LYS A 830 6.68 3.22 34.72
N VAL A 831 7.18 3.24 35.90
CA VAL A 831 6.98 2.13 36.86
C VAL A 831 5.75 2.44 37.69
N SER A 832 4.78 1.54 37.64
CA SER A 832 3.62 1.61 38.54
C SER A 832 3.95 1.01 39.89
N TYR A 833 3.64 1.72 40.95
CA TYR A 833 3.83 1.32 42.34
C TYR A 833 2.49 1.09 43.01
N THR A 834 2.38 0.09 43.84
CA THR A 834 1.18 -0.22 44.61
C THR A 834 1.11 0.57 45.91
N ILE A 835 -0.08 0.95 46.32
CA ILE A 835 -0.39 1.46 47.65
C ILE A 835 -1.25 0.39 48.34
N THR A 836 -0.67 -0.21 49.38
CA THR A 836 -1.38 -1.19 50.22
C THR A 836 -1.92 -0.51 51.46
N TYR A 837 -3.19 -0.55 51.65
CA TYR A 837 -3.85 0.03 52.82
C TYR A 837 -4.13 -1.04 53.85
N LYS A 838 -3.46 -1.03 54.99
CA LYS A 838 -3.72 -1.86 56.14
C LYS A 838 -4.70 -1.15 57.06
N LEU A 839 -5.95 -1.53 56.98
CA LEU A 839 -7.11 -0.80 57.50
C LEU A 839 -7.40 -1.09 58.98
N ASN A 840 -6.79 -2.17 59.52
CA ASN A 840 -6.97 -2.58 60.93
C ASN A 840 -8.45 -2.62 61.33
N GLY A 841 -9.28 -3.34 60.54
CA GLY A 841 -10.71 -3.49 60.79
C GLY A 841 -11.60 -2.34 60.26
N GLY A 842 -11.04 -1.38 59.48
CA GLY A 842 -11.81 -0.34 58.80
C GLY A 842 -12.11 -0.65 57.33
N LYS A 843 -12.92 0.20 56.69
CA LYS A 843 -13.18 0.23 55.23
C LYS A 843 -12.45 1.41 54.61
N ASN A 844 -11.72 1.17 53.50
CA ASN A 844 -10.96 2.24 52.83
C ASN A 844 -11.93 3.25 52.19
N ASN A 845 -11.44 4.44 51.99
CA ASN A 845 -12.13 5.45 51.16
C ASN A 845 -11.90 5.11 49.71
N SER A 846 -12.98 5.05 48.87
CA SER A 846 -12.89 4.73 47.43
C SER A 846 -12.00 5.69 46.63
N LYS A 847 -11.87 6.95 47.10
CA LYS A 847 -10.99 7.95 46.50
C LYS A 847 -9.50 7.78 46.90
N ASN A 848 -9.09 6.72 47.59
CA ASN A 848 -7.70 6.39 47.85
C ASN A 848 -7.21 5.42 46.78
N PRO A 849 -6.30 5.83 45.84
CA PRO A 849 -5.89 4.98 44.69
C PRO A 849 -5.05 3.80 45.18
N ALA A 850 -5.21 2.65 44.52
CA ALA A 850 -4.43 1.44 44.79
C ALA A 850 -3.04 1.47 44.15
N LYS A 851 -2.83 2.28 43.12
CA LYS A 851 -1.58 2.39 42.36
C LYS A 851 -1.20 3.85 42.12
N TYR A 852 0.06 4.10 41.88
CA TYR A 852 0.58 5.41 41.49
C TYR A 852 1.91 5.27 40.74
N ASN A 853 2.34 6.28 40.04
CA ASN A 853 3.65 6.41 39.43
C ASN A 853 4.28 7.80 39.68
N VAL A 854 5.46 8.07 39.19
CA VAL A 854 6.18 9.33 39.46
C VAL A 854 5.49 10.58 38.94
N LYS A 855 4.61 10.47 37.92
CA LYS A 855 3.84 11.60 37.38
C LYS A 855 2.53 11.83 38.13
N THR A 856 2.05 10.84 38.86
CA THR A 856 0.80 10.96 39.64
C THR A 856 0.83 12.21 40.49
N LYS A 857 -0.18 13.08 40.37
CA LYS A 857 -0.37 14.28 41.20
C LYS A 857 -0.27 13.87 42.67
N THR A 858 0.09 14.80 43.54
CA THR A 858 0.18 14.53 44.98
C THR A 858 -1.14 13.95 45.51
N ILE A 859 -1.11 12.72 45.97
CA ILE A 859 -2.27 12.01 46.50
C ILE A 859 -2.49 12.46 47.93
N LYS A 860 -3.56 13.22 48.18
CA LYS A 860 -4.01 13.56 49.54
C LYS A 860 -4.83 12.36 50.05
N LEU A 861 -4.28 11.64 51.06
CA LEU A 861 -4.89 10.45 51.60
C LEU A 861 -6.22 10.76 52.28
N LYS A 862 -7.31 10.14 51.80
CA LYS A 862 -8.65 10.31 52.35
C LYS A 862 -8.85 9.44 53.60
N LYS A 863 -9.68 9.92 54.54
CA LYS A 863 -10.00 9.20 55.76
C LYS A 863 -10.79 7.91 55.48
N PRO A 864 -10.37 6.74 55.96
CA PRO A 864 -11.17 5.49 55.94
C PRO A 864 -12.25 5.54 57.02
N THR A 865 -13.15 4.60 57.04
CA THR A 865 -14.22 4.51 58.05
C THR A 865 -14.10 3.22 58.88
N ARG A 866 -14.48 3.27 60.14
CA ARG A 866 -14.61 2.12 61.04
C ARG A 866 -15.70 2.37 62.07
N LYS A 867 -16.69 1.48 62.13
CA LYS A 867 -17.81 1.61 63.10
C LYS A 867 -17.26 1.61 64.54
N GLY A 868 -17.63 2.60 65.35
CA GLY A 868 -17.18 2.75 66.77
C GLY A 868 -15.75 3.31 66.94
N TYR A 869 -15.10 3.82 65.87
CA TYR A 869 -13.75 4.37 66.00
C TYR A 869 -13.62 5.70 65.28
N THR A 870 -12.73 6.55 65.78
CA THR A 870 -12.30 7.78 65.13
C THR A 870 -10.97 7.55 64.43
N PHE A 871 -10.85 7.99 63.18
CA PHE A 871 -9.61 7.90 62.43
C PHE A 871 -8.57 8.92 62.89
N VAL A 872 -7.42 8.47 63.35
CA VAL A 872 -6.31 9.30 63.84
C VAL A 872 -5.36 9.71 62.70
N GLY A 873 -5.12 8.81 61.76
CA GLY A 873 -4.23 9.14 60.66
C GLY A 873 -3.72 7.89 59.94
N TRP A 874 -3.16 8.13 58.75
CA TRP A 874 -2.39 7.12 58.03
C TRP A 874 -0.92 7.17 58.48
N TYR A 875 -0.27 6.01 58.53
CA TYR A 875 1.12 5.84 58.95
C TYR A 875 1.86 4.92 57.99
N SER A 876 3.15 5.18 57.80
CA SER A 876 4.00 4.36 56.92
C SER A 876 4.64 3.16 57.61
N ASP A 877 4.45 3.00 58.91
CA ASP A 877 4.98 1.91 59.72
C ASP A 877 3.86 1.24 60.56
N LYS A 878 4.00 -0.06 60.80
CA LYS A 878 3.01 -0.89 61.54
C LYS A 878 2.80 -0.39 62.97
N SER A 879 3.84 0.19 63.59
CA SER A 879 3.77 0.76 64.94
C SER A 879 3.07 2.12 64.98
N CYS A 880 2.62 2.66 63.86
CA CYS A 880 1.93 3.93 63.73
C CYS A 880 2.68 5.14 64.36
N LYS A 881 3.98 5.20 64.18
CA LYS A 881 4.83 6.30 64.66
C LYS A 881 5.07 7.36 63.57
N LYS A 882 5.18 6.95 62.28
CA LYS A 882 5.48 7.87 61.17
C LYS A 882 4.20 8.22 60.40
N LYS A 883 3.55 9.34 60.78
CA LYS A 883 2.30 9.81 60.18
C LYS A 883 2.52 10.27 58.71
N VAL A 884 1.60 9.92 57.84
CA VAL A 884 1.59 10.26 56.43
C VAL A 884 0.23 10.86 56.04
N THR A 885 0.22 12.05 55.48
CA THR A 885 -1.01 12.75 55.05
C THR A 885 -1.18 12.72 53.55
N GLN A 886 -0.09 12.53 52.80
CA GLN A 886 -0.07 12.55 51.36
C GLN A 886 1.10 11.73 50.82
N ILE A 887 0.96 11.29 49.58
CA ILE A 887 2.06 10.77 48.75
C ILE A 887 2.39 11.87 47.74
N LYS A 888 3.54 12.50 47.87
CA LYS A 888 3.95 13.64 47.02
C LYS A 888 4.20 13.18 45.60
N LYS A 889 3.88 14.01 44.58
CA LYS A 889 4.31 13.83 43.18
C LYS A 889 5.80 13.51 43.13
N GLY A 890 6.23 12.59 42.26
CA GLY A 890 7.63 12.14 42.15
C GLY A 890 8.04 11.06 43.16
N SER A 891 7.13 10.61 44.04
CA SER A 891 7.39 9.46 44.91
C SER A 891 7.57 8.17 44.13
N THR A 892 8.44 7.29 44.64
CA THR A 892 8.72 5.96 44.05
C THR A 892 8.62 4.86 45.13
N GLY A 893 8.52 3.61 44.68
CA GLY A 893 8.44 2.43 45.51
C GLY A 893 7.04 2.15 46.05
N ASN A 894 6.72 0.87 46.26
CA ASN A 894 5.44 0.47 46.86
C ASN A 894 5.28 1.13 48.24
N LYS A 895 4.09 1.50 48.56
CA LYS A 895 3.74 2.10 49.88
C LYS A 895 2.79 1.19 50.62
N THR A 896 3.10 0.91 51.85
CA THR A 896 2.14 0.30 52.78
C THR A 896 1.74 1.37 53.81
N LEU A 897 0.45 1.60 53.92
CA LEU A 897 -0.11 2.61 54.82
C LEU A 897 -1.02 1.92 55.86
N TYR A 898 -0.81 2.25 57.11
CA TYR A 898 -1.53 1.66 58.25
C TYR A 898 -2.49 2.71 58.82
N ALA A 899 -3.76 2.32 58.94
CA ALA A 899 -4.75 3.16 59.57
C ALA A 899 -4.64 3.04 61.11
N LYS A 900 -4.48 4.15 61.77
CA LYS A 900 -4.56 4.25 63.25
C LYS A 900 -5.95 4.72 63.65
N TRP A 901 -6.50 4.02 64.65
CA TRP A 901 -7.84 4.29 65.18
C TRP A 901 -7.80 4.58 66.67
N LYS A 902 -8.70 5.46 67.11
CA LYS A 902 -9.03 5.65 68.49
C LYS A 902 -10.47 5.20 68.71
N LYS A 903 -10.75 4.38 69.70
CA LYS A 903 -12.13 3.99 70.03
C LYS A 903 -12.89 5.26 70.46
N LYS A 904 -14.11 5.42 69.99
CA LYS A 904 -14.97 6.54 70.40
C LYS A 904 -15.30 6.47 71.90
#